data_b51dba9a6eed8a3c32a6a452de684a63
#
_entry.id   b51dba9a6eed8a3c32a6a452de684a63
#
_cell.length_a   1.000
_cell.length_b   1.000
_cell.length_c   1.000
_cell.angle_alpha   90.00
_cell.angle_beta   90.00
_cell.angle_gamma   90.00
#
_symmetry.space_group_name_H-M   'P 1'
#
loop_
_entity.id
_entity.type
_entity.pdbx_description
1 polymer ?
#
loop_
_entity_poly.entity_id
_entity_poly.type
_entity_poly.pdbx_seq_one_letter_code
_entity_poly.pdbx_strand_id
1 'polypeptide(L)'
;MPEFKMPEGLYLSISGRIHPGSGGQTRALLMRNRLLVQHTDARPILLALDDAPIYPESRRILREQGLLVDGMRLLNIFEWYRETDIDDLAPVLDELPSVDGLEPEDVPHPDGTVYQTRYLKQHNGQLVMIDYRRPDGSVYLRVPAGGPGAVSPATKCYLVNREGRPVGQWATQRGWRKAWVISLLEPEQRAFLICDSRFAIADILPLRDERLHILHLVHNVHVQAPYRWNSPLTPTYVHLLDNVRHLDALVTLTSRQSQDLADRLGATDNLFVVPNPVEKPPMPDPLPTRDRRRFAMVARLEYQKRIEDAIRAFALVLKEEPEATLDIYGDGRLRDFLAEEITALGVQDSVFLRGHDPQARQTLWTATGMLMTSRFEGYPLATLESLSQGCPVITYNMKYGPQEQITQGVDGFLVEQGELQTMADHVVRMIRDPELVTRMSQAALAKAEEHDHRALIRDWRTVIEQVIERRSRRTVLKTVELDVTRLGYRHPHRLPDDLTKNRLLKPLAGRRSASAGFTKAPTVEFAGRLKVTGTSPEASWDDVVITLDAVGDESGAIVPIPLTARRSGKQFRLTASFDPAEIFDAAGFDATAMRLRLRLVWHNSSWQTTLNRPRRLAPNYELAYTGSGELALLRGPNAPGIKEMAQS
;
A
#
# COMPACT_ATOMS: atom_id res chain seq x y z
N MET A 1 22.57 -28.06 9.92
CA MET A 1 23.03 -26.81 9.30
C MET A 1 21.83 -26.19 8.58
N PRO A 2 21.68 -24.87 8.53
CA PRO A 2 20.56 -24.26 7.79
C PRO A 2 20.63 -24.64 6.31
N GLU A 3 19.46 -24.82 5.68
CA GLU A 3 19.34 -25.20 4.27
C GLU A 3 19.86 -24.09 3.34
N PHE A 4 19.68 -22.84 3.75
CA PHE A 4 20.09 -21.64 2.99
C PHE A 4 20.90 -20.69 3.88
N LYS A 5 21.74 -19.88 3.24
CA LYS A 5 22.46 -18.78 3.89
C LYS A 5 21.92 -17.45 3.40
N MET A 6 21.54 -16.56 4.33
CA MET A 6 21.16 -15.19 4.02
C MET A 6 22.38 -14.25 4.01
N PRO A 7 22.33 -13.12 3.29
CA PRO A 7 23.37 -12.10 3.41
C PRO A 7 23.58 -11.68 4.87
N GLU A 8 24.84 -11.48 5.24
CA GLU A 8 25.22 -11.13 6.61
C GLU A 8 24.65 -9.77 7.03
N GLY A 9 24.05 -9.70 8.21
CA GLY A 9 23.48 -8.49 8.78
C GLY A 9 22.39 -8.76 9.81
N LEU A 10 21.94 -7.69 10.44
CA LEU A 10 20.82 -7.71 11.39
C LEU A 10 19.49 -7.59 10.62
N TYR A 11 18.59 -8.55 10.82
CA TYR A 11 17.27 -8.54 10.21
C TYR A 11 16.24 -7.98 11.19
N LEU A 12 15.65 -6.84 10.85
CA LEU A 12 14.60 -6.17 11.60
C LEU A 12 13.30 -6.20 10.81
N SER A 13 12.19 -6.61 11.44
CA SER A 13 10.86 -6.54 10.84
C SER A 13 9.98 -5.63 11.70
N ILE A 14 9.47 -4.53 11.14
CA ILE A 14 8.73 -3.52 11.90
C ILE A 14 7.26 -3.45 11.50
N SER A 15 6.38 -3.37 12.52
CA SER A 15 4.95 -3.11 12.35
C SER A 15 4.44 -2.16 13.45
N GLY A 16 3.26 -1.58 13.24
CA GLY A 16 2.63 -0.77 14.28
C GLY A 16 2.28 -1.60 15.51
N ARG A 17 1.66 -2.77 15.30
CA ARG A 17 1.28 -3.74 16.35
C ARG A 17 1.55 -5.16 15.87
N ILE A 18 2.03 -6.02 16.78
CA ILE A 18 2.24 -7.46 16.53
C ILE A 18 1.60 -8.24 17.69
N HIS A 19 0.47 -8.92 17.37
CA HIS A 19 -0.29 -9.62 18.41
C HIS A 19 -1.11 -10.77 17.81
N PRO A 20 -1.48 -11.83 18.55
CA PRO A 20 -2.13 -13.03 18.02
C PRO A 20 -3.43 -12.79 17.24
N GLY A 21 -4.25 -11.83 17.64
CA GLY A 21 -5.50 -11.44 16.96
C GLY A 21 -5.32 -10.52 15.76
N SER A 22 -4.08 -10.23 15.33
CA SER A 22 -3.82 -9.35 14.19
C SER A 22 -4.16 -10.03 12.86
N GLY A 23 -4.52 -9.21 11.84
CA GLY A 23 -4.96 -9.69 10.54
C GLY A 23 -3.84 -10.27 9.65
N GLY A 24 -4.18 -10.51 8.37
CA GLY A 24 -3.31 -11.22 7.41
C GLY A 24 -1.91 -10.62 7.21
N GLN A 25 -1.75 -9.30 7.31
CA GLN A 25 -0.45 -8.64 7.23
C GLN A 25 0.50 -9.10 8.34
N THR A 26 0.07 -9.09 9.61
CA THR A 26 0.89 -9.55 10.74
C THR A 26 1.17 -11.04 10.65
N ARG A 27 0.21 -11.83 10.16
CA ARG A 27 0.40 -13.25 9.93
C ARG A 27 1.45 -13.52 8.87
N ALA A 28 1.44 -12.78 7.77
CA ALA A 28 2.47 -12.89 6.72
C ALA A 28 3.86 -12.47 7.25
N LEU A 29 3.95 -11.41 8.06
CA LEU A 29 5.17 -10.99 8.73
C LEU A 29 5.73 -12.11 9.63
N LEU A 30 4.89 -12.69 10.50
CA LEU A 30 5.30 -13.76 11.40
C LEU A 30 5.74 -15.02 10.63
N MET A 31 4.99 -15.42 9.61
CA MET A 31 5.31 -16.55 8.76
C MET A 31 6.66 -16.36 8.04
N ARG A 32 6.88 -15.20 7.40
CA ARG A 32 8.17 -14.90 6.76
C ARG A 32 9.33 -15.03 7.74
N ASN A 33 9.24 -14.40 8.91
CA ASN A 33 10.35 -14.42 9.87
C ASN A 33 10.59 -15.80 10.48
N ARG A 34 9.52 -16.56 10.72
CA ARG A 34 9.62 -17.96 11.17
C ARG A 34 10.34 -18.85 10.14
N LEU A 35 9.96 -18.76 8.87
CA LEU A 35 10.59 -19.51 7.80
C LEU A 35 12.07 -19.14 7.64
N LEU A 36 12.42 -17.86 7.78
CA LEU A 36 13.82 -17.42 7.80
C LEU A 36 14.60 -18.11 8.94
N VAL A 37 14.06 -18.17 10.16
CA VAL A 37 14.74 -18.84 11.29
C VAL A 37 14.87 -20.35 11.08
N GLN A 38 13.80 -20.99 10.58
CA GLN A 38 13.75 -22.44 10.42
C GLN A 38 14.68 -22.96 9.33
N HIS A 39 14.86 -22.21 8.25
CA HIS A 39 15.57 -22.67 7.06
C HIS A 39 16.87 -21.91 6.77
N THR A 40 17.17 -20.84 7.52
CA THR A 40 18.38 -20.02 7.30
C THR A 40 19.12 -19.73 8.61
N ASP A 41 20.27 -19.06 8.48
CA ASP A 41 21.07 -18.55 9.59
C ASP A 41 20.56 -17.19 10.15
N ALA A 42 19.53 -16.57 9.55
CA ALA A 42 18.99 -15.31 10.02
C ALA A 42 18.29 -15.43 11.38
N ARG A 43 18.45 -14.40 12.22
CA ARG A 43 17.82 -14.31 13.56
C ARG A 43 17.09 -12.97 13.66
N PRO A 44 15.87 -12.87 13.11
CA PRO A 44 15.16 -11.60 13.01
C PRO A 44 14.65 -11.09 14.35
N ILE A 45 14.66 -9.77 14.49
CA ILE A 45 14.04 -9.04 15.60
C ILE A 45 12.78 -8.35 15.07
N LEU A 46 11.65 -8.67 15.67
CA LEU A 46 10.36 -8.05 15.37
C LEU A 46 10.17 -6.82 16.24
N LEU A 47 9.83 -5.68 15.64
CA LEU A 47 9.70 -4.38 16.31
C LEU A 47 8.24 -3.92 16.24
N ALA A 48 7.66 -3.62 17.41
CA ALA A 48 6.32 -3.08 17.55
C ALA A 48 6.36 -1.66 18.17
N LEU A 49 5.50 -0.77 17.66
CA LEU A 49 5.53 0.67 17.97
C LEU A 49 4.33 1.16 18.78
N ASP A 50 3.33 0.33 19.05
CA ASP A 50 2.15 0.72 19.81
C ASP A 50 2.40 0.71 21.32
N ASP A 51 1.61 1.49 22.04
CA ASP A 51 1.70 1.70 23.49
C ASP A 51 0.86 0.72 24.33
N ALA A 52 0.50 -0.44 23.78
CA ALA A 52 -0.31 -1.41 24.48
C ALA A 52 0.56 -2.31 25.40
N PRO A 53 0.23 -2.49 26.67
CA PRO A 53 0.98 -3.33 27.62
C PRO A 53 0.61 -4.81 27.50
N ILE A 54 0.61 -5.35 26.27
CA ILE A 54 0.11 -6.69 25.95
C ILE A 54 1.22 -7.66 25.52
N TYR A 55 2.45 -7.21 25.44
CA TYR A 55 3.52 -7.95 24.78
C TYR A 55 4.01 -9.19 25.53
N PRO A 56 4.06 -9.23 26.88
CA PRO A 56 4.36 -10.47 27.59
C PRO A 56 3.39 -11.60 27.23
N GLU A 57 2.09 -11.30 27.28
CA GLU A 57 1.04 -12.26 26.93
C GLU A 57 1.01 -12.58 25.43
N SER A 58 1.19 -11.58 24.57
CA SER A 58 1.30 -11.80 23.11
C SER A 58 2.44 -12.75 22.76
N ARG A 59 3.62 -12.57 23.38
CA ARG A 59 4.76 -13.49 23.16
C ARG A 59 4.45 -14.91 23.63
N ARG A 60 3.77 -15.08 24.76
CA ARG A 60 3.34 -16.38 25.26
C ARG A 60 2.43 -17.09 24.27
N ILE A 61 1.34 -16.42 23.86
CA ILE A 61 0.35 -17.00 22.92
C ILE A 61 0.98 -17.28 21.56
N LEU A 62 1.79 -16.37 21.01
CA LEU A 62 2.47 -16.57 19.72
C LEU A 62 3.45 -17.74 19.75
N ARG A 63 4.13 -18.02 20.89
CA ARG A 63 4.96 -19.21 21.05
C ARG A 63 4.12 -20.48 21.11
N GLU A 64 3.04 -20.48 21.87
CA GLU A 64 2.11 -21.62 21.97
C GLU A 64 1.49 -21.98 20.61
N GLN A 65 1.24 -20.95 19.78
CA GLN A 65 0.77 -21.13 18.40
C GLN A 65 1.88 -21.50 17.40
N GLY A 66 3.14 -21.60 17.83
CA GLY A 66 4.28 -21.85 16.94
C GLY A 66 4.57 -20.73 15.93
N LEU A 67 4.05 -19.51 16.17
CA LEU A 67 4.26 -18.35 15.31
C LEU A 67 5.49 -17.52 15.69
N LEU A 68 5.89 -17.56 16.95
CA LEU A 68 7.12 -16.97 17.47
C LEU A 68 8.02 -18.13 17.97
N VAL A 69 9.04 -18.47 17.20
CA VAL A 69 9.94 -19.60 17.46
C VAL A 69 11.27 -19.14 18.07
N ASP A 70 12.04 -20.08 18.63
CA ASP A 70 13.39 -19.81 19.11
C ASP A 70 14.26 -19.25 17.97
N GLY A 71 15.02 -18.20 18.27
CA GLY A 71 15.76 -17.45 17.27
C GLY A 71 15.05 -16.20 16.76
N MET A 72 13.75 -16.03 17.06
CA MET A 72 13.02 -14.78 16.86
C MET A 72 12.91 -14.00 18.17
N ARG A 73 13.06 -12.70 18.12
CA ARG A 73 12.79 -11.79 19.26
C ARG A 73 11.67 -10.84 18.89
N LEU A 74 10.74 -10.58 19.81
CA LEU A 74 9.70 -9.56 19.65
C LEU A 74 9.92 -8.50 20.72
N LEU A 75 10.24 -7.28 20.28
CA LEU A 75 10.48 -6.10 21.09
C LEU A 75 9.37 -5.07 20.84
N ASN A 76 8.93 -4.44 21.94
CA ASN A 76 8.07 -3.26 21.87
C ASN A 76 8.84 -2.05 22.41
N ILE A 77 8.74 -0.90 21.77
CA ILE A 77 9.51 0.30 22.14
C ILE A 77 9.17 0.79 23.55
N PHE A 78 7.90 0.73 23.97
CA PHE A 78 7.49 1.18 25.31
C PHE A 78 7.98 0.21 26.39
N GLU A 79 7.85 -1.08 26.18
CA GLU A 79 8.39 -2.12 27.07
C GLU A 79 9.91 -2.04 27.15
N TRP A 80 10.58 -1.81 26.01
CA TRP A 80 12.04 -1.64 25.96
C TRP A 80 12.52 -0.54 26.91
N TYR A 81 11.98 0.68 26.81
CA TYR A 81 12.39 1.78 27.67
C TYR A 81 11.85 1.68 29.11
N ARG A 82 10.80 0.91 29.34
CA ARG A 82 10.33 0.58 30.71
C ARG A 82 11.34 -0.25 31.46
N GLU A 83 12.12 -1.09 30.80
CA GLU A 83 13.07 -2.05 31.36
C GLU A 83 14.53 -1.60 31.22
N THR A 84 14.84 -0.76 30.23
CA THR A 84 16.22 -0.30 29.95
C THR A 84 16.67 0.70 31.00
N ASP A 85 17.89 0.51 31.50
CA ASP A 85 18.57 1.50 32.33
C ASP A 85 19.12 2.63 31.44
N ILE A 86 18.73 3.86 31.78
CA ILE A 86 19.13 5.10 31.11
C ILE A 86 19.64 6.16 32.10
N ASP A 87 19.95 5.75 33.34
CA ASP A 87 20.29 6.67 34.38
C ASP A 87 21.66 7.33 34.16
N ASP A 88 22.57 6.67 33.45
CA ASP A 88 23.88 7.20 33.09
C ASP A 88 23.87 8.24 31.94
N LEU A 89 22.72 8.44 31.28
CA LEU A 89 22.62 9.42 30.21
C LEU A 89 22.62 10.85 30.77
N ALA A 90 23.37 11.74 30.09
CA ALA A 90 23.44 13.15 30.49
C ALA A 90 22.09 13.86 30.28
N PRO A 91 21.65 14.70 31.24
CA PRO A 91 20.45 15.51 31.10
C PRO A 91 20.54 16.44 29.87
N VAL A 92 19.42 16.54 29.11
CA VAL A 92 19.29 17.41 27.93
C VAL A 92 18.48 18.68 28.20
N LEU A 93 17.78 18.73 29.32
CA LEU A 93 17.01 19.88 29.82
C LEU A 93 17.12 19.94 31.36
N ASP A 94 16.90 21.13 31.91
CA ASP A 94 16.89 21.32 33.37
C ASP A 94 15.61 20.76 33.99
N GLU A 95 14.46 20.95 33.32
CA GLU A 95 13.15 20.56 33.89
C GLU A 95 12.22 19.97 32.80
N LEU A 96 11.32 19.08 33.24
CA LEU A 96 10.23 18.56 32.44
C LEU A 96 9.04 19.55 32.37
N PRO A 97 8.19 19.51 31.33
CA PRO A 97 6.91 20.23 31.33
C PRO A 97 6.10 19.87 32.58
N SER A 98 5.61 20.89 33.30
CA SER A 98 4.85 20.71 34.55
C SER A 98 3.52 20.00 34.30
N VAL A 99 3.08 19.24 35.29
CA VAL A 99 1.76 18.62 35.41
C VAL A 99 0.94 19.21 36.57
N ASP A 100 1.40 20.30 37.14
CA ASP A 100 0.75 20.97 38.27
C ASP A 100 -0.65 21.46 37.90
N GLY A 101 -1.61 21.25 38.79
CA GLY A 101 -3.01 21.64 38.59
C GLY A 101 -3.79 20.73 37.60
N LEU A 102 -3.22 19.60 37.20
CA LEU A 102 -3.90 18.58 36.45
C LEU A 102 -4.36 17.42 37.33
N GLU A 103 -5.43 16.72 36.94
CA GLU A 103 -5.93 15.53 37.64
C GLU A 103 -5.27 14.28 37.06
N PRO A 104 -4.59 13.46 37.91
CA PRO A 104 -3.99 12.22 37.49
C PRO A 104 -5.03 11.10 37.41
N GLU A 105 -4.95 10.28 36.34
CA GLU A 105 -5.69 9.03 36.16
C GLU A 105 -4.70 7.92 35.85
N ASP A 106 -4.58 6.93 36.73
CA ASP A 106 -3.65 5.82 36.52
C ASP A 106 -4.29 4.70 35.68
N VAL A 107 -3.53 4.22 34.71
CA VAL A 107 -3.86 3.07 33.87
C VAL A 107 -2.98 1.90 34.31
N PRO A 108 -3.56 0.75 34.73
CA PRO A 108 -2.79 -0.37 35.24
C PRO A 108 -2.09 -1.13 34.11
N HIS A 109 -0.95 -1.71 34.43
CA HIS A 109 -0.27 -2.75 33.65
C HIS A 109 -0.79 -4.13 34.10
N PRO A 110 -0.77 -5.15 33.23
CA PRO A 110 -1.18 -6.52 33.60
C PRO A 110 -0.39 -7.16 34.76
N ASP A 111 0.81 -6.66 35.08
CA ASP A 111 1.62 -7.09 36.22
C ASP A 111 1.18 -6.49 37.56
N GLY A 112 0.15 -5.64 37.55
CA GLY A 112 -0.40 -4.96 38.74
C GLY A 112 0.25 -3.62 39.07
N THR A 113 1.29 -3.20 38.34
CA THR A 113 1.91 -1.88 38.49
C THR A 113 1.19 -0.82 37.69
N VAL A 114 1.51 0.46 37.84
CA VAL A 114 1.00 1.53 36.97
C VAL A 114 1.76 1.50 35.65
N TYR A 115 1.02 1.39 34.55
CA TYR A 115 1.59 1.47 33.20
C TYR A 115 1.81 2.91 32.74
N GLN A 116 0.76 3.74 32.90
CA GLN A 116 0.79 5.15 32.58
C GLN A 116 -0.08 5.96 33.51
N THR A 117 0.30 7.23 33.76
CA THR A 117 -0.54 8.23 34.42
C THR A 117 -0.96 9.24 33.36
N ARG A 118 -2.26 9.40 33.16
CA ARG A 118 -2.87 10.41 32.31
C ARG A 118 -3.20 11.64 33.12
N TYR A 119 -2.82 12.81 32.65
CA TYR A 119 -3.10 14.07 33.32
C TYR A 119 -4.17 14.85 32.57
N LEU A 120 -5.28 15.11 33.21
CA LEU A 120 -6.49 15.70 32.66
C LEU A 120 -6.71 17.11 33.22
N LYS A 121 -7.33 18.00 32.42
CA LYS A 121 -7.81 19.29 32.92
C LYS A 121 -9.05 19.11 33.79
N GLN A 122 -9.04 19.69 35.01
CA GLN A 122 -10.15 19.58 35.96
C GLN A 122 -11.50 20.03 35.43
N HIS A 123 -11.55 21.07 34.60
CA HIS A 123 -12.81 21.68 34.18
C HIS A 123 -13.52 20.94 32.99
N ASN A 124 -12.82 20.10 32.23
CA ASN A 124 -13.40 19.47 31.04
C ASN A 124 -12.89 18.05 30.74
N GLY A 125 -12.04 17.47 31.61
CA GLY A 125 -11.47 16.14 31.43
C GLY A 125 -10.54 16.01 30.21
N GLN A 126 -10.08 17.12 29.63
CA GLN A 126 -9.20 17.07 28.46
C GLN A 126 -7.83 16.53 28.85
N LEU A 127 -7.38 15.48 28.12
CA LEU A 127 -6.03 14.94 28.26
C LEU A 127 -4.97 15.98 27.84
N VAL A 128 -3.99 16.21 28.71
CA VAL A 128 -2.89 17.18 28.53
C VAL A 128 -1.54 16.50 28.41
N MET A 129 -1.29 15.48 29.26
CA MET A 129 0.00 14.83 29.38
C MET A 129 -0.18 13.35 29.69
N ILE A 130 0.76 12.53 29.27
CA ILE A 130 0.88 11.13 29.68
C ILE A 130 2.30 10.89 30.18
N ASP A 131 2.42 10.31 31.36
CA ASP A 131 3.63 9.73 31.88
C ASP A 131 3.58 8.22 31.80
N TYR A 132 4.53 7.60 31.12
CA TYR A 132 4.71 6.15 31.10
C TYR A 132 5.68 5.78 32.22
N ARG A 133 5.33 4.76 33.01
CA ARG A 133 6.02 4.43 34.27
C ARG A 133 6.75 3.09 34.21
N ARG A 134 7.88 3.05 34.92
CA ARG A 134 8.61 1.80 35.26
C ARG A 134 7.87 1.04 36.36
N PRO A 135 8.23 -0.24 36.60
CA PRO A 135 7.64 -1.01 37.70
C PRO A 135 7.83 -0.39 39.08
N ASP A 136 8.91 0.38 39.31
CA ASP A 136 9.19 1.12 40.55
C ASP A 136 8.38 2.41 40.69
N GLY A 137 7.52 2.74 39.74
CA GLY A 137 6.69 3.93 39.70
C GLY A 137 7.38 5.17 39.10
N SER A 138 8.69 5.14 38.82
CA SER A 138 9.39 6.26 38.20
C SER A 138 8.94 6.44 36.73
N VAL A 139 8.93 7.69 36.25
CA VAL A 139 8.58 8.02 34.86
C VAL A 139 9.78 7.72 33.96
N TYR A 140 9.55 7.03 32.84
CA TYR A 140 10.59 6.87 31.80
C TYR A 140 10.32 7.67 30.51
N LEU A 141 9.04 7.99 30.25
CA LEU A 141 8.66 8.75 29.07
C LEU A 141 7.51 9.68 29.41
N ARG A 142 7.66 10.98 29.11
CA ARG A 142 6.60 12.00 29.24
C ARG A 142 6.21 12.48 27.84
N VAL A 143 4.90 12.47 27.56
CA VAL A 143 4.35 12.82 26.24
C VAL A 143 3.19 13.81 26.40
N PRO A 144 3.30 15.07 25.91
CA PRO A 144 2.18 15.98 25.81
C PRO A 144 1.11 15.44 24.84
N ALA A 145 -0.17 15.59 25.18
CA ALA A 145 -1.26 15.26 24.29
C ALA A 145 -1.37 16.26 23.14
N GLY A 146 -1.58 15.78 21.93
CA GLY A 146 -1.62 16.61 20.70
C GLY A 146 -2.97 17.24 20.38
N GLY A 147 -3.98 17.17 21.31
CA GLY A 147 -5.34 17.64 21.07
C GLY A 147 -6.38 16.83 21.87
N PRO A 148 -7.69 17.07 21.69
CA PRO A 148 -8.71 16.37 22.45
C PRO A 148 -8.62 14.85 22.28
N GLY A 149 -8.16 14.16 23.34
CA GLY A 149 -8.28 12.70 23.48
C GLY A 149 -7.23 11.82 22.81
N ALA A 150 -6.19 12.34 22.12
CA ALA A 150 -5.22 11.49 21.45
C ALA A 150 -3.77 11.94 21.60
N VAL A 151 -2.89 10.98 21.88
CA VAL A 151 -1.43 11.12 21.67
C VAL A 151 -1.15 10.89 20.18
N SER A 152 -0.64 11.92 19.49
CA SER A 152 -0.26 11.83 18.09
C SER A 152 1.23 11.52 17.96
N PRO A 153 1.67 10.70 17.00
CA PRO A 153 3.09 10.55 16.68
C PRO A 153 3.81 11.86 16.32
N ALA A 154 3.06 12.93 16.06
CA ALA A 154 3.59 14.27 15.79
C ALA A 154 3.87 15.10 17.06
N THR A 155 3.55 14.62 18.27
CA THR A 155 3.80 15.34 19.53
C THR A 155 5.23 15.15 20.03
N LYS A 156 5.71 16.15 20.79
CA LYS A 156 7.00 16.05 21.50
C LYS A 156 6.99 14.88 22.48
N CYS A 157 8.16 14.39 22.84
CA CYS A 157 8.31 13.44 23.92
C CYS A 157 9.66 13.62 24.63
N TYR A 158 9.69 13.20 25.90
CA TYR A 158 10.84 13.36 26.80
C TYR A 158 11.14 12.02 27.44
N LEU A 159 12.35 11.53 27.25
CA LEU A 159 12.87 10.35 27.93
C LEU A 159 13.42 10.80 29.29
N VAL A 160 13.11 10.08 30.36
CA VAL A 160 13.34 10.49 31.74
C VAL A 160 14.08 9.38 32.49
N ASN A 161 15.16 9.72 33.23
CA ASN A 161 15.85 8.80 34.09
C ASN A 161 15.12 8.61 35.43
N ARG A 162 15.62 7.72 36.30
CA ARG A 162 14.96 7.45 37.62
C ARG A 162 15.01 8.64 38.56
N GLU A 163 15.96 9.57 38.40
CA GLU A 163 16.03 10.81 39.18
C GLU A 163 15.00 11.88 38.74
N GLY A 164 14.18 11.57 37.70
CA GLY A 164 13.20 12.50 37.14
C GLY A 164 13.78 13.53 36.17
N ARG A 165 15.05 13.38 35.75
CA ARG A 165 15.71 14.30 34.85
C ARG A 165 15.49 13.89 33.37
N PRO A 166 15.18 14.85 32.48
CA PRO A 166 15.03 14.56 31.04
C PRO A 166 16.40 14.29 30.40
N VAL A 167 16.61 13.06 29.98
CA VAL A 167 17.86 12.58 29.32
C VAL A 167 17.72 12.43 27.81
N GLY A 168 16.53 12.67 27.26
CA GLY A 168 16.28 12.70 25.81
C GLY A 168 15.07 13.54 25.48
N GLN A 169 15.13 14.27 24.36
CA GLN A 169 14.02 15.07 23.85
C GLN A 169 13.92 14.94 22.34
N TRP A 170 12.72 14.76 21.86
CA TRP A 170 12.40 14.77 20.42
C TRP A 170 11.22 15.67 20.12
N ALA A 171 11.30 16.40 19.00
CA ALA A 171 10.21 17.25 18.54
C ALA A 171 8.95 16.46 18.20
N THR A 172 9.09 15.15 17.93
CA THR A 172 7.98 14.24 17.66
C THR A 172 8.31 12.84 18.19
N GLN A 173 7.30 12.05 18.51
CA GLN A 173 7.49 10.62 18.84
C GLN A 173 8.11 9.84 17.68
N ARG A 174 7.91 10.29 16.42
CA ARG A 174 8.61 9.71 15.26
C ARG A 174 10.12 9.83 15.41
N GLY A 175 10.63 10.96 15.92
CA GLY A 175 12.05 11.14 16.21
C GLY A 175 12.57 10.13 17.24
N TRP A 176 11.82 9.91 18.32
CA TRP A 176 12.13 8.92 19.35
C TRP A 176 12.13 7.49 18.80
N ARG A 177 11.11 7.11 18.01
CA ARG A 177 11.04 5.79 17.35
C ARG A 177 12.24 5.53 16.42
N LYS A 178 12.65 6.56 15.67
CA LYS A 178 13.86 6.48 14.83
C LYS A 178 15.13 6.30 15.66
N ALA A 179 15.27 7.06 16.74
CA ALA A 179 16.40 6.93 17.65
C ALA A 179 16.48 5.52 18.26
N TRP A 180 15.33 4.95 18.65
CA TRP A 180 15.27 3.56 19.12
C TRP A 180 15.74 2.55 18.08
N VAL A 181 15.27 2.65 16.84
CA VAL A 181 15.73 1.74 15.77
C VAL A 181 17.24 1.83 15.58
N ILE A 182 17.81 3.05 15.60
CA ILE A 182 19.26 3.25 15.47
C ILE A 182 20.03 2.69 16.68
N SER A 183 19.48 2.80 17.89
CA SER A 183 20.13 2.27 19.12
C SER A 183 20.24 0.74 19.15
N LEU A 184 19.48 0.04 18.29
CA LEU A 184 19.59 -1.42 18.15
C LEU A 184 20.74 -1.87 17.24
N LEU A 185 21.39 -0.94 16.52
CA LEU A 185 22.45 -1.23 15.55
C LEU A 185 23.82 -1.18 16.20
N GLU A 186 24.54 -2.29 16.15
CA GLU A 186 25.95 -2.32 16.54
C GLU A 186 26.83 -1.49 15.59
N PRO A 187 27.98 -0.96 16.05
CA PRO A 187 28.94 -0.31 15.16
C PRO A 187 29.32 -1.22 13.98
N GLU A 188 29.34 -0.63 12.77
CA GLU A 188 29.72 -1.31 11.52
C GLU A 188 28.81 -2.49 11.10
N GLN A 189 27.79 -2.85 11.88
CA GLN A 189 26.84 -3.89 11.56
C GLN A 189 25.84 -3.43 10.51
N ARG A 190 25.79 -4.11 9.37
CA ARG A 190 24.72 -3.91 8.38
C ARG A 190 23.38 -4.39 8.93
N ALA A 191 22.33 -3.64 8.67
CA ALA A 191 20.97 -3.99 9.09
C ALA A 191 19.97 -3.82 7.95
N PHE A 192 18.97 -4.71 7.91
CA PHE A 192 17.87 -4.71 6.96
C PHE A 192 16.55 -4.52 7.72
N LEU A 193 15.94 -3.36 7.58
CA LEU A 193 14.65 -3.04 8.21
C LEU A 193 13.53 -3.28 7.19
N ILE A 194 12.81 -4.37 7.34
CA ILE A 194 11.64 -4.71 6.52
C ILE A 194 10.40 -4.20 7.22
N CYS A 195 9.75 -3.19 6.64
CA CYS A 195 8.53 -2.61 7.17
C CYS A 195 7.31 -3.18 6.45
N ASP A 196 6.44 -3.82 7.21
CA ASP A 196 5.19 -4.40 6.70
C ASP A 196 3.99 -3.44 6.85
N SER A 197 4.10 -2.44 7.73
CA SER A 197 2.99 -1.56 8.06
C SER A 197 3.09 -0.20 7.36
N ARG A 198 2.05 0.13 6.59
CA ARG A 198 1.88 1.46 5.96
C ARG A 198 1.80 2.61 6.97
N PHE A 199 1.49 2.32 8.23
CA PHE A 199 1.49 3.30 9.33
C PHE A 199 2.88 3.42 9.95
N ALA A 200 3.53 2.30 10.26
CA ALA A 200 4.86 2.31 10.86
C ALA A 200 5.92 2.92 9.92
N ILE A 201 5.80 2.74 8.60
CA ILE A 201 6.73 3.35 7.64
C ILE A 201 6.70 4.87 7.68
N ALA A 202 5.55 5.48 7.97
CA ALA A 202 5.42 6.93 8.14
C ALA A 202 6.16 7.44 9.38
N ASP A 203 6.37 6.60 10.37
CA ASP A 203 7.14 6.93 11.56
C ASP A 203 8.64 6.75 11.36
N ILE A 204 9.05 5.95 10.39
CA ILE A 204 10.45 5.64 10.11
C ILE A 204 11.03 6.55 9.00
N LEU A 205 10.29 6.81 7.92
CA LEU A 205 10.78 7.65 6.83
C LEU A 205 10.66 9.17 7.13
N PRO A 206 11.61 9.98 6.69
CA PRO A 206 12.92 9.59 6.18
C PRO A 206 13.90 9.30 7.34
N LEU A 207 14.39 8.08 7.44
CA LEU A 207 15.49 7.72 8.33
C LEU A 207 16.72 7.43 7.48
N ARG A 208 17.87 7.94 7.88
CA ARG A 208 19.15 7.74 7.17
C ARG A 208 20.22 7.34 8.14
N ASP A 209 20.74 6.16 7.94
CA ASP A 209 21.93 5.62 8.58
C ASP A 209 22.63 4.73 7.54
N GLU A 210 23.94 4.85 7.43
CA GLU A 210 24.70 4.13 6.42
C GLU A 210 24.68 2.61 6.63
N ARG A 211 24.46 2.17 7.85
CA ARG A 211 24.32 0.74 8.21
C ARG A 211 22.96 0.17 7.87
N LEU A 212 21.90 1.02 7.78
CA LEU A 212 20.52 0.61 7.72
C LEU A 212 19.98 0.63 6.29
N HIS A 213 19.55 -0.52 5.78
CA HIS A 213 18.78 -0.64 4.55
C HIS A 213 17.30 -0.71 4.88
N ILE A 214 16.48 0.14 4.27
CA ILE A 214 15.04 0.23 4.54
C ILE A 214 14.26 -0.35 3.36
N LEU A 215 13.52 -1.42 3.63
CA LEU A 215 12.65 -2.10 2.69
C LEU A 215 11.20 -1.96 3.15
N HIS A 216 10.27 -1.78 2.24
CA HIS A 216 8.83 -1.78 2.57
C HIS A 216 8.07 -2.79 1.73
N LEU A 217 7.25 -3.62 2.39
CA LEU A 217 6.39 -4.61 1.73
C LEU A 217 4.94 -4.10 1.67
N VAL A 218 4.40 -4.00 0.47
CA VAL A 218 3.04 -3.53 0.20
C VAL A 218 2.06 -4.70 0.27
N HIS A 219 1.27 -4.78 1.33
CA HIS A 219 0.36 -5.91 1.59
C HIS A 219 -1.03 -5.79 0.99
N ASN A 220 -1.41 -4.63 0.46
CA ASN A 220 -2.77 -4.41 -0.03
C ASN A 220 -2.78 -3.45 -1.22
N VAL A 221 -3.95 -3.26 -1.84
CA VAL A 221 -4.14 -2.28 -2.90
C VAL A 221 -3.78 -0.88 -2.41
N HIS A 222 -2.97 -0.18 -3.19
CA HIS A 222 -2.44 1.15 -2.85
C HIS A 222 -3.30 2.30 -3.39
N VAL A 223 -4.31 2.01 -4.20
CA VAL A 223 -5.21 2.96 -4.86
C VAL A 223 -6.66 2.74 -4.44
N GLN A 224 -7.49 3.78 -4.59
CA GLN A 224 -8.92 3.72 -4.39
C GLN A 224 -9.63 3.20 -5.65
N ALA A 225 -10.94 2.93 -5.55
CA ALA A 225 -11.75 2.61 -6.72
C ALA A 225 -11.60 3.69 -7.82
N PRO A 226 -11.62 3.29 -9.09
CA PRO A 226 -11.87 1.97 -9.66
C PRO A 226 -10.64 1.04 -9.70
N TYR A 227 -9.63 1.25 -8.85
CA TYR A 227 -8.42 0.43 -8.67
C TYR A 227 -7.51 0.35 -9.91
N ARG A 228 -7.50 1.38 -10.74
CA ARG A 228 -6.55 1.53 -11.85
C ARG A 228 -5.21 2.07 -11.32
N TRP A 229 -4.12 1.84 -12.04
CA TRP A 229 -2.79 2.30 -11.63
C TRP A 229 -2.74 3.82 -11.36
N ASN A 230 -3.55 4.61 -12.08
CA ASN A 230 -3.65 6.07 -11.97
C ASN A 230 -4.80 6.55 -11.05
N SER A 231 -5.60 5.65 -10.48
CA SER A 231 -6.64 6.01 -9.49
C SER A 231 -6.06 6.77 -8.29
N PRO A 232 -6.84 7.58 -7.57
CA PRO A 232 -6.38 8.26 -6.38
C PRO A 232 -5.71 7.30 -5.40
N LEU A 233 -4.61 7.74 -4.78
CA LEU A 233 -3.97 6.92 -3.76
C LEU A 233 -4.88 6.75 -2.54
N THR A 234 -4.83 5.57 -1.95
CA THR A 234 -5.35 5.40 -0.59
C THR A 234 -4.55 6.30 0.35
N PRO A 235 -5.18 7.16 1.18
CA PRO A 235 -4.48 8.18 1.96
C PRO A 235 -3.28 7.67 2.77
N THR A 236 -3.36 6.45 3.26
CA THR A 236 -2.29 5.81 4.05
C THR A 236 -1.05 5.43 3.24
N TYR A 237 -1.12 5.43 1.89
CA TYR A 237 0.04 5.17 1.02
C TYR A 237 0.69 6.44 0.48
N VAL A 238 0.07 7.61 0.63
CA VAL A 238 0.60 8.88 0.11
C VAL A 238 2.00 9.14 0.66
N HIS A 239 2.17 9.11 1.99
CA HIS A 239 3.48 9.37 2.62
C HIS A 239 4.56 8.38 2.16
N LEU A 240 4.23 7.09 2.04
CA LEU A 240 5.14 6.07 1.55
C LEU A 240 5.63 6.38 0.13
N LEU A 241 4.69 6.64 -0.79
CA LEU A 241 5.01 6.80 -2.20
C LEU A 241 5.68 8.16 -2.49
N ASP A 242 5.37 9.20 -1.74
CA ASP A 242 6.10 10.48 -1.79
C ASP A 242 7.56 10.34 -1.32
N ASN A 243 7.84 9.34 -0.48
CA ASN A 243 9.15 9.07 0.09
C ASN A 243 9.82 7.80 -0.48
N VAL A 244 9.31 7.22 -1.56
CA VAL A 244 9.83 5.97 -2.16
C VAL A 244 11.33 6.04 -2.48
N ARG A 245 11.82 7.22 -2.84
CA ARG A 245 13.25 7.48 -3.09
C ARG A 245 14.16 7.27 -1.85
N HIS A 246 13.59 7.18 -0.66
CA HIS A 246 14.31 6.91 0.58
C HIS A 246 14.34 5.43 0.95
N LEU A 247 13.61 4.60 0.21
CA LEU A 247 13.65 3.15 0.35
C LEU A 247 14.79 2.53 -0.46
N ASP A 248 15.44 1.53 0.09
CA ASP A 248 16.35 0.66 -0.65
C ASP A 248 15.59 -0.35 -1.51
N ALA A 249 14.40 -0.79 -1.04
CA ALA A 249 13.47 -1.58 -1.83
C ALA A 249 12.01 -1.26 -1.49
N LEU A 250 11.17 -1.17 -2.51
CA LEU A 250 9.71 -1.26 -2.41
C LEU A 250 9.31 -2.62 -2.96
N VAL A 251 8.82 -3.49 -2.09
CA VAL A 251 8.47 -4.88 -2.42
C VAL A 251 6.96 -4.99 -2.56
N THR A 252 6.51 -5.59 -3.64
CA THR A 252 5.11 -5.95 -3.87
C THR A 252 4.92 -7.44 -3.81
N LEU A 253 3.68 -7.88 -3.65
CA LEU A 253 3.34 -9.30 -3.61
C LEU A 253 3.00 -9.87 -4.99
N THR A 254 2.82 -9.00 -6.00
CA THR A 254 2.45 -9.38 -7.37
C THR A 254 3.21 -8.55 -8.41
N SER A 255 3.49 -9.16 -9.54
CA SER A 255 4.09 -8.48 -10.71
C SER A 255 3.16 -7.38 -11.23
N ARG A 256 1.84 -7.60 -11.17
CA ARG A 256 0.84 -6.61 -11.57
C ARG A 256 0.87 -5.36 -10.71
N GLN A 257 1.00 -5.50 -9.39
CA GLN A 257 1.12 -4.35 -8.49
C GLN A 257 2.44 -3.60 -8.69
N SER A 258 3.53 -4.34 -8.93
CA SER A 258 4.83 -3.75 -9.27
C SER A 258 4.74 -2.91 -10.54
N GLN A 259 4.09 -3.42 -11.59
CA GLN A 259 3.88 -2.70 -12.83
C GLN A 259 3.01 -1.44 -12.63
N ASP A 260 1.89 -1.55 -11.92
CA ASP A 260 1.02 -0.41 -11.61
C ASP A 260 1.78 0.69 -10.82
N LEU A 261 2.71 0.31 -9.95
CA LEU A 261 3.58 1.24 -9.24
C LEU A 261 4.66 1.84 -10.15
N ALA A 262 5.25 1.04 -11.04
CA ALA A 262 6.22 1.52 -12.03
C ALA A 262 5.58 2.55 -12.98
N ASP A 263 4.35 2.29 -13.45
CA ASP A 263 3.60 3.21 -14.29
C ASP A 263 3.29 4.52 -13.56
N ARG A 264 3.00 4.44 -12.26
CA ARG A 264 2.74 5.61 -11.42
C ARG A 264 3.99 6.41 -11.08
N LEU A 265 5.06 5.75 -10.65
CA LEU A 265 6.27 6.38 -10.09
C LEU A 265 7.32 6.69 -11.16
N GLY A 266 7.18 6.09 -12.35
CA GLY A 266 8.26 5.96 -13.31
C GLY A 266 9.08 4.71 -13.05
N ALA A 267 9.82 4.26 -14.05
CA ALA A 267 10.72 3.12 -13.89
C ALA A 267 11.67 3.39 -12.72
N THR A 268 11.54 2.62 -11.65
CA THR A 268 12.43 2.65 -10.50
C THR A 268 13.08 1.27 -10.38
N ASP A 269 14.36 1.24 -10.19
CA ASP A 269 15.13 0.01 -10.06
C ASP A 269 15.08 -0.56 -8.62
N ASN A 270 14.30 0.06 -7.70
CA ASN A 270 14.05 -0.41 -6.35
C ASN A 270 12.69 -1.08 -6.15
N LEU A 271 12.00 -1.44 -7.26
CA LEU A 271 10.78 -2.23 -7.22
C LEU A 271 11.09 -3.72 -7.33
N PHE A 272 10.56 -4.50 -6.41
CA PHE A 272 10.74 -5.95 -6.36
C PHE A 272 9.42 -6.66 -6.15
N VAL A 273 9.38 -7.93 -6.52
CA VAL A 273 8.22 -8.80 -6.31
C VAL A 273 8.64 -9.98 -5.46
N VAL A 274 7.98 -10.15 -4.31
CA VAL A 274 8.15 -11.32 -3.44
C VAL A 274 6.77 -11.76 -2.97
N PRO A 275 6.19 -12.81 -3.57
CA PRO A 275 4.89 -13.34 -3.16
C PRO A 275 4.90 -13.86 -1.72
N ASN A 276 3.74 -13.85 -1.07
CA ASN A 276 3.60 -14.53 0.21
C ASN A 276 3.72 -16.05 0.00
N PRO A 277 4.38 -16.76 0.92
CA PRO A 277 4.45 -18.22 0.90
C PRO A 277 3.15 -18.83 1.42
N VAL A 278 2.99 -20.13 1.19
CA VAL A 278 2.00 -20.95 1.85
C VAL A 278 2.70 -22.05 2.65
N GLU A 279 2.21 -22.28 3.85
CA GLU A 279 2.57 -23.45 4.63
C GLU A 279 1.56 -24.55 4.34
N LYS A 280 2.06 -25.66 3.83
CA LYS A 280 1.23 -26.83 3.59
C LYS A 280 0.89 -27.47 4.93
N PRO A 281 -0.39 -27.63 5.24
CA PRO A 281 -0.76 -28.43 6.40
C PRO A 281 -0.36 -29.90 6.16
N PRO A 282 -0.13 -30.66 7.25
CA PRO A 282 0.08 -32.09 7.12
C PRO A 282 -1.04 -32.74 6.29
N MET A 283 -0.66 -33.49 5.27
CA MET A 283 -1.62 -34.20 4.42
C MET A 283 -2.29 -35.29 5.24
N PRO A 284 -3.63 -35.31 5.30
CA PRO A 284 -4.34 -36.40 5.97
C PRO A 284 -4.06 -37.74 5.29
N ASP A 285 -3.92 -38.78 6.07
CA ASP A 285 -3.76 -40.18 5.57
C ASP A 285 -4.80 -41.09 6.25
N PRO A 286 -5.78 -41.63 5.50
CA PRO A 286 -6.03 -41.40 4.06
C PRO A 286 -6.58 -40.00 3.75
N LEU A 287 -6.37 -39.55 2.51
CA LEU A 287 -7.00 -38.31 2.03
C LEU A 287 -8.52 -38.42 2.14
N PRO A 288 -9.19 -37.44 2.75
CA PRO A 288 -10.65 -37.46 2.84
C PRO A 288 -11.28 -37.28 1.46
N THR A 289 -12.39 -38.00 1.24
CA THR A 289 -13.20 -37.77 0.03
C THR A 289 -13.83 -36.40 0.05
N ARG A 290 -13.75 -35.67 -1.06
CA ARG A 290 -14.44 -34.40 -1.21
C ARG A 290 -15.94 -34.61 -1.30
N ASP A 291 -16.67 -33.78 -0.57
CA ASP A 291 -18.13 -33.71 -0.69
C ASP A 291 -18.49 -32.94 -1.95
N ARG A 292 -19.02 -33.66 -2.93
CA ARG A 292 -19.31 -33.17 -4.28
C ARG A 292 -20.15 -31.89 -4.31
N ARG A 293 -21.00 -31.65 -3.33
CA ARG A 293 -21.95 -30.54 -3.29
C ARG A 293 -21.60 -29.46 -2.26
N ARG A 294 -20.50 -29.63 -1.52
CA ARG A 294 -20.09 -28.72 -0.47
C ARG A 294 -19.05 -27.75 -0.97
N PHE A 295 -19.34 -26.47 -0.82
CA PHE A 295 -18.43 -25.35 -1.07
C PHE A 295 -18.11 -24.62 0.23
N ALA A 296 -16.97 -23.93 0.28
CA ALA A 296 -16.54 -23.20 1.46
C ALA A 296 -16.12 -21.77 1.12
N MET A 297 -16.23 -20.89 2.09
CA MET A 297 -15.62 -19.57 2.10
C MET A 297 -14.98 -19.34 3.47
N VAL A 298 -13.72 -18.89 3.50
CA VAL A 298 -13.01 -18.56 4.73
C VAL A 298 -12.57 -17.09 4.66
N ALA A 299 -13.33 -16.20 5.32
CA ALA A 299 -13.13 -14.76 5.20
C ALA A 299 -13.69 -14.02 6.42
N ARG A 300 -13.10 -12.84 6.76
CA ARG A 300 -13.74 -11.91 7.69
C ARG A 300 -15.01 -11.37 7.07
N LEU A 301 -16.09 -11.24 7.86
CA LEU A 301 -17.37 -10.72 7.39
C LEU A 301 -17.31 -9.17 7.31
N GLU A 302 -16.53 -8.66 6.36
CA GLU A 302 -16.23 -7.25 6.15
C GLU A 302 -16.56 -6.81 4.72
N TYR A 303 -16.86 -5.54 4.53
CA TYR A 303 -17.20 -4.92 3.24
C TYR A 303 -16.20 -5.26 2.11
N GLN A 304 -14.92 -5.39 2.42
CA GLN A 304 -13.89 -5.77 1.47
C GLN A 304 -14.18 -7.13 0.81
N LYS A 305 -14.76 -8.07 1.56
CA LYS A 305 -14.91 -9.47 1.14
C LYS A 305 -16.13 -9.74 0.25
N ARG A 306 -17.10 -8.81 0.22
CA ARG A 306 -18.26 -8.85 -0.67
C ARG A 306 -19.00 -10.21 -0.64
N ILE A 307 -19.20 -10.73 0.58
CA ILE A 307 -19.76 -12.07 0.82
C ILE A 307 -21.18 -12.18 0.30
N GLU A 308 -21.91 -11.07 0.28
CA GLU A 308 -23.25 -10.97 -0.31
C GLU A 308 -23.30 -11.48 -1.76
N ASP A 309 -22.23 -11.27 -2.55
CA ASP A 309 -22.18 -11.78 -3.92
C ASP A 309 -22.02 -13.30 -3.98
N ALA A 310 -21.26 -13.90 -3.07
CA ALA A 310 -21.17 -15.37 -2.98
C ALA A 310 -22.52 -15.99 -2.61
N ILE A 311 -23.26 -15.36 -1.68
CA ILE A 311 -24.60 -15.81 -1.27
C ILE A 311 -25.58 -15.72 -2.45
N ARG A 312 -25.59 -14.58 -3.18
CA ARG A 312 -26.44 -14.37 -4.36
C ARG A 312 -26.10 -15.33 -5.50
N ALA A 313 -24.82 -15.54 -5.79
CA ALA A 313 -24.39 -16.52 -6.78
C ALA A 313 -24.82 -17.93 -6.37
N PHE A 314 -24.72 -18.26 -5.08
CA PHE A 314 -25.13 -19.58 -4.59
C PHE A 314 -26.65 -19.78 -4.65
N ALA A 315 -27.45 -18.73 -4.48
CA ALA A 315 -28.89 -18.78 -4.71
C ALA A 315 -29.24 -19.12 -6.18
N LEU A 316 -28.36 -18.77 -7.14
CA LEU A 316 -28.51 -19.21 -8.54
C LEU A 316 -28.15 -20.70 -8.69
N VAL A 317 -27.08 -21.15 -8.01
CA VAL A 317 -26.68 -22.57 -7.99
C VAL A 317 -27.82 -23.47 -7.51
N LEU A 318 -28.51 -23.09 -6.45
CA LEU A 318 -29.58 -23.88 -5.83
C LEU A 318 -30.81 -24.10 -6.74
N LYS A 319 -30.98 -23.30 -7.79
CA LYS A 319 -32.02 -23.53 -8.81
C LYS A 319 -31.73 -24.77 -9.67
N GLU A 320 -30.45 -25.11 -9.85
CA GLU A 320 -30.01 -26.26 -10.66
C GLU A 320 -29.52 -27.43 -9.82
N GLU A 321 -28.95 -27.15 -8.66
CA GLU A 321 -28.37 -28.13 -7.72
C GLU A 321 -28.94 -27.87 -6.29
N PRO A 322 -30.17 -28.24 -6.00
CA PRO A 322 -30.87 -27.90 -4.73
C PRO A 322 -30.22 -28.47 -3.47
N GLU A 323 -29.38 -29.52 -3.60
CA GLU A 323 -28.68 -30.15 -2.48
C GLU A 323 -27.28 -29.56 -2.25
N ALA A 324 -26.88 -28.53 -3.02
CA ALA A 324 -25.58 -27.89 -2.81
C ALA A 324 -25.57 -27.08 -1.50
N THR A 325 -24.39 -26.98 -0.86
CA THR A 325 -24.22 -26.23 0.38
C THR A 325 -23.01 -25.32 0.33
N LEU A 326 -23.13 -24.13 0.97
CA LEU A 326 -22.04 -23.17 1.16
C LEU A 326 -21.82 -22.89 2.64
N ASP A 327 -20.66 -23.27 3.15
CA ASP A 327 -20.21 -22.98 4.50
C ASP A 327 -19.34 -21.72 4.51
N ILE A 328 -19.77 -20.67 5.20
CA ILE A 328 -19.05 -19.40 5.33
C ILE A 328 -18.45 -19.30 6.73
N TYR A 329 -17.13 -19.42 6.82
CA TYR A 329 -16.37 -19.34 8.07
C TYR A 329 -15.75 -17.96 8.23
N GLY A 330 -15.95 -17.39 9.40
CA GLY A 330 -15.43 -16.10 9.81
C GLY A 330 -16.43 -15.30 10.61
N ASP A 331 -15.96 -14.13 11.09
CA ASP A 331 -16.78 -13.18 11.83
C ASP A 331 -16.48 -11.75 11.39
N GLY A 332 -17.35 -10.79 11.73
CA GLY A 332 -17.17 -9.39 11.38
C GLY A 332 -18.49 -8.62 11.39
N ARG A 333 -18.36 -7.32 11.12
CA ARG A 333 -19.45 -6.34 11.26
C ARG A 333 -20.66 -6.61 10.34
N LEU A 334 -20.50 -7.39 9.29
CA LEU A 334 -21.58 -7.66 8.34
C LEU A 334 -22.38 -8.94 8.66
N ARG A 335 -22.14 -9.59 9.82
CA ARG A 335 -22.79 -10.85 10.16
C ARG A 335 -24.33 -10.78 10.08
N ASP A 336 -24.92 -9.78 10.73
CA ASP A 336 -26.38 -9.63 10.78
C ASP A 336 -26.96 -9.32 9.38
N PHE A 337 -26.33 -8.39 8.65
CA PHE A 337 -26.69 -8.08 7.27
C PHE A 337 -26.65 -9.31 6.36
N LEU A 338 -25.63 -10.16 6.48
CA LEU A 338 -25.53 -11.38 5.68
C LEU A 338 -26.56 -12.43 6.08
N ALA A 339 -26.94 -12.52 7.34
CA ALA A 339 -28.03 -13.39 7.80
C ALA A 339 -29.39 -12.94 7.26
N GLU A 340 -29.64 -11.64 7.21
CA GLU A 340 -30.85 -11.07 6.58
C GLU A 340 -30.87 -11.36 5.07
N GLU A 341 -29.73 -11.23 4.37
CA GLU A 341 -29.60 -11.53 2.95
C GLU A 341 -29.89 -13.01 2.64
N ILE A 342 -29.35 -13.94 3.43
CA ILE A 342 -29.64 -15.38 3.33
C ILE A 342 -31.14 -15.65 3.47
N THR A 343 -31.77 -15.02 4.46
CA THR A 343 -33.23 -15.18 4.71
C THR A 343 -34.05 -14.58 3.57
N ALA A 344 -33.70 -13.39 3.09
CA ALA A 344 -34.40 -12.71 2.00
C ALA A 344 -34.33 -13.49 0.67
N LEU A 345 -33.24 -14.22 0.45
CA LEU A 345 -33.08 -15.09 -0.72
C LEU A 345 -33.68 -16.49 -0.54
N GLY A 346 -34.13 -16.86 0.66
CA GLY A 346 -34.74 -18.16 0.97
C GLY A 346 -33.76 -19.33 0.92
N VAL A 347 -32.45 -19.09 1.24
CA VAL A 347 -31.37 -20.09 1.11
C VAL A 347 -30.80 -20.54 2.46
N GLN A 348 -31.52 -20.32 3.56
CA GLN A 348 -31.05 -20.61 4.93
C GLN A 348 -30.77 -22.09 5.20
N ASP A 349 -31.36 -23.00 4.42
CA ASP A 349 -31.13 -24.44 4.54
C ASP A 349 -29.90 -24.94 3.79
N SER A 350 -29.25 -24.06 3.01
CA SER A 350 -28.12 -24.39 2.14
C SER A 350 -26.91 -23.50 2.34
N VAL A 351 -27.07 -22.27 2.86
CA VAL A 351 -25.97 -21.30 3.08
C VAL A 351 -25.84 -21.01 4.57
N PHE A 352 -24.68 -21.31 5.14
CA PHE A 352 -24.45 -21.30 6.58
C PHE A 352 -23.35 -20.33 7.01
N LEU A 353 -23.66 -19.38 7.90
CA LEU A 353 -22.68 -18.55 8.61
C LEU A 353 -22.15 -19.32 9.82
N ARG A 354 -21.02 -20.00 9.67
CA ARG A 354 -20.43 -20.88 10.69
C ARG A 354 -19.75 -20.15 11.85
N GLY A 355 -19.50 -18.83 11.70
CA GLY A 355 -18.76 -18.05 12.69
C GLY A 355 -17.25 -18.24 12.59
N HIS A 356 -16.54 -17.71 13.60
CA HIS A 356 -15.09 -17.89 13.68
C HIS A 356 -14.74 -19.28 14.19
N ASP A 357 -14.00 -20.02 13.38
CA ASP A 357 -13.46 -21.33 13.74
C ASP A 357 -11.96 -21.36 13.43
N PRO A 358 -11.10 -21.55 14.42
CA PRO A 358 -9.64 -21.69 14.20
C PRO A 358 -9.28 -22.84 13.25
N GLN A 359 -10.13 -23.85 13.16
CA GLN A 359 -9.95 -25.03 12.30
C GLN A 359 -10.68 -24.93 10.96
N ALA A 360 -11.31 -23.79 10.65
CA ALA A 360 -12.09 -23.57 9.42
C ALA A 360 -11.35 -24.02 8.14
N ARG A 361 -10.00 -23.89 8.12
CA ARG A 361 -9.20 -24.30 6.99
C ARG A 361 -9.21 -25.81 6.72
N GLN A 362 -9.50 -26.63 7.73
CA GLN A 362 -9.60 -28.09 7.53
C GLN A 362 -10.76 -28.49 6.63
N THR A 363 -11.79 -27.62 6.54
CA THR A 363 -12.91 -27.84 5.63
C THR A 363 -12.48 -27.88 4.16
N LEU A 364 -11.35 -27.22 3.82
CA LEU A 364 -10.81 -27.18 2.45
C LEU A 364 -10.31 -28.54 1.96
N TRP A 365 -10.03 -29.48 2.87
CA TRP A 365 -9.74 -30.88 2.49
C TRP A 365 -10.95 -31.62 1.92
N THR A 366 -12.15 -31.24 2.35
CA THR A 366 -13.38 -31.95 2.01
C THR A 366 -14.32 -31.16 1.10
N ALA A 367 -14.19 -29.85 1.02
CA ALA A 367 -14.98 -29.01 0.11
C ALA A 367 -14.60 -29.27 -1.35
N THR A 368 -15.56 -29.22 -2.25
CA THR A 368 -15.35 -29.32 -3.71
C THR A 368 -14.61 -28.11 -4.26
N GLY A 369 -14.90 -26.92 -3.72
CA GLY A 369 -14.24 -25.68 -4.08
C GLY A 369 -14.40 -24.59 -3.02
N MET A 370 -13.55 -23.59 -3.09
CA MET A 370 -13.63 -22.39 -2.27
C MET A 370 -14.11 -21.20 -3.11
N LEU A 371 -15.04 -20.40 -2.59
CA LEU A 371 -15.49 -19.14 -3.19
C LEU A 371 -14.76 -17.97 -2.57
N MET A 372 -14.38 -16.98 -3.40
CA MET A 372 -13.81 -15.71 -2.94
C MET A 372 -14.30 -14.55 -3.81
N THR A 373 -15.04 -13.63 -3.20
CA THR A 373 -15.72 -12.51 -3.90
C THR A 373 -15.17 -11.13 -3.53
N SER A 374 -13.94 -11.07 -3.01
CA SER A 374 -13.34 -9.81 -2.54
C SER A 374 -13.33 -8.71 -3.59
N ARG A 375 -13.55 -7.47 -3.15
CA ARG A 375 -13.47 -6.26 -4.01
C ARG A 375 -12.04 -5.96 -4.44
N PHE A 376 -11.10 -6.18 -3.54
CA PHE A 376 -9.67 -5.99 -3.72
C PHE A 376 -8.89 -6.79 -2.68
N GLU A 377 -7.66 -7.16 -3.03
CA GLU A 377 -6.70 -7.85 -2.16
C GLU A 377 -5.28 -7.33 -2.42
N GLY A 378 -4.31 -7.76 -1.63
CA GLY A 378 -2.90 -7.64 -1.98
C GLY A 378 -2.39 -8.95 -2.60
N TYR A 379 -2.50 -10.02 -1.82
CA TYR A 379 -2.17 -11.40 -2.19
C TYR A 379 -2.92 -12.34 -1.23
N PRO A 380 -4.12 -12.77 -1.57
CA PRO A 380 -4.98 -13.46 -0.62
C PRO A 380 -4.39 -14.80 -0.16
N LEU A 381 -4.07 -14.89 1.13
CA LEU A 381 -3.55 -16.13 1.73
C LEU A 381 -4.58 -17.26 1.69
N ALA A 382 -5.88 -16.93 1.79
CA ALA A 382 -6.94 -17.93 1.72
C ALA A 382 -6.92 -18.71 0.40
N THR A 383 -6.59 -18.07 -0.72
CA THR A 383 -6.42 -18.74 -2.01
C THR A 383 -5.29 -19.75 -1.95
N LEU A 384 -4.11 -19.35 -1.46
CA LEU A 384 -2.96 -20.27 -1.33
C LEU A 384 -3.24 -21.41 -0.36
N GLU A 385 -3.92 -21.11 0.76
CA GLU A 385 -4.35 -22.11 1.74
C GLU A 385 -5.30 -23.14 1.11
N SER A 386 -6.23 -22.69 0.26
CA SER A 386 -7.12 -23.56 -0.49
C SER A 386 -6.35 -24.46 -1.46
N LEU A 387 -5.48 -23.86 -2.29
CA LEU A 387 -4.67 -24.60 -3.25
C LEU A 387 -3.76 -25.63 -2.55
N SER A 388 -3.18 -25.29 -1.38
CA SER A 388 -2.30 -26.18 -0.62
C SER A 388 -2.99 -27.42 -0.07
N GLN A 389 -4.32 -27.41 -0.05
CA GLN A 389 -5.17 -28.54 0.33
C GLN A 389 -5.87 -29.18 -0.89
N GLY A 390 -5.42 -28.84 -2.09
CA GLY A 390 -5.99 -29.31 -3.33
C GLY A 390 -7.44 -28.86 -3.54
N CYS A 391 -7.90 -27.78 -2.89
CA CYS A 391 -9.24 -27.24 -3.06
C CYS A 391 -9.22 -26.14 -4.14
N PRO A 392 -9.81 -26.38 -5.33
CA PRO A 392 -9.88 -25.38 -6.39
C PRO A 392 -10.63 -24.12 -5.94
N VAL A 393 -10.25 -22.97 -6.50
CA VAL A 393 -10.83 -21.69 -6.09
C VAL A 393 -11.63 -21.05 -7.22
N ILE A 394 -12.86 -20.63 -6.96
CA ILE A 394 -13.63 -19.76 -7.83
C ILE A 394 -13.56 -18.36 -7.22
N THR A 395 -12.91 -17.42 -7.90
CA THR A 395 -12.64 -16.11 -7.34
C THR A 395 -12.90 -15.00 -8.34
N TYR A 396 -13.26 -13.82 -7.83
CA TYR A 396 -13.25 -12.63 -8.67
C TYR A 396 -11.85 -12.31 -9.18
N ASN A 397 -11.80 -11.85 -10.43
CA ASN A 397 -10.62 -11.31 -11.09
C ASN A 397 -10.36 -9.88 -10.59
N MET A 398 -9.90 -9.77 -9.33
CA MET A 398 -9.67 -8.48 -8.67
C MET A 398 -8.18 -8.13 -8.61
N LYS A 399 -7.87 -6.88 -8.38
CA LYS A 399 -6.53 -6.42 -8.02
C LYS A 399 -6.33 -6.53 -6.50
N TYR A 400 -5.30 -7.24 -6.03
CA TYR A 400 -4.28 -8.01 -6.75
C TYR A 400 -4.35 -9.48 -6.29
N GLY A 401 -3.53 -10.34 -6.89
CA GLY A 401 -3.24 -11.69 -6.41
C GLY A 401 -3.88 -12.80 -7.23
N PRO A 402 -5.21 -12.88 -7.37
CA PRO A 402 -5.84 -14.04 -8.00
C PRO A 402 -5.30 -14.38 -9.39
N GLN A 403 -4.99 -13.40 -10.22
CA GLN A 403 -4.44 -13.61 -11.57
C GLN A 403 -3.06 -14.29 -11.58
N GLU A 404 -2.30 -14.19 -10.48
CA GLU A 404 -0.98 -14.82 -10.35
C GLU A 404 -1.05 -16.13 -9.56
N GLN A 405 -2.13 -16.32 -8.80
CA GLN A 405 -2.36 -17.50 -7.97
C GLN A 405 -3.17 -18.59 -8.67
N ILE A 406 -4.06 -18.20 -9.60
CA ILE A 406 -5.01 -19.10 -10.26
C ILE A 406 -4.72 -19.16 -11.75
N THR A 407 -4.61 -20.35 -12.27
CA THR A 407 -4.58 -20.65 -13.70
C THR A 407 -5.98 -21.02 -14.17
N GLN A 408 -6.59 -20.14 -14.97
CA GLN A 408 -7.98 -20.25 -15.42
C GLN A 408 -8.31 -21.65 -15.97
N GLY A 409 -9.27 -22.33 -15.35
CA GLY A 409 -9.76 -23.64 -15.77
C GLY A 409 -8.84 -24.82 -15.44
N VAL A 410 -7.67 -24.59 -14.77
CA VAL A 410 -6.68 -25.60 -14.44
C VAL A 410 -6.70 -25.93 -12.95
N ASP A 411 -6.56 -24.92 -12.08
CA ASP A 411 -6.57 -25.05 -10.61
C ASP A 411 -7.67 -24.22 -9.94
N GLY A 412 -8.47 -23.51 -10.76
CA GLY A 412 -9.60 -22.68 -10.32
C GLY A 412 -10.20 -21.89 -11.47
N PHE A 413 -11.07 -20.97 -11.13
CA PHE A 413 -11.74 -20.07 -12.08
C PHE A 413 -11.63 -18.62 -11.63
N LEU A 414 -11.26 -17.74 -12.58
CA LEU A 414 -11.31 -16.30 -12.44
C LEU A 414 -12.61 -15.79 -13.08
N VAL A 415 -13.39 -15.02 -12.34
CA VAL A 415 -14.69 -14.47 -12.75
C VAL A 415 -14.62 -12.95 -12.63
N GLU A 416 -15.16 -12.22 -13.60
CA GLU A 416 -15.19 -10.76 -13.50
C GLU A 416 -16.11 -10.32 -12.34
N GLN A 417 -15.75 -9.20 -11.69
CA GLN A 417 -16.47 -8.73 -10.51
C GLN A 417 -17.94 -8.41 -10.84
N GLY A 418 -18.85 -9.06 -10.10
CA GLY A 418 -20.29 -8.89 -10.27
C GLY A 418 -20.95 -9.89 -11.22
N GLU A 419 -20.19 -10.71 -11.94
CA GLU A 419 -20.70 -11.76 -12.82
C GLU A 419 -21.18 -12.98 -12.02
N LEU A 420 -22.31 -12.81 -11.29
CA LEU A 420 -22.86 -13.81 -10.39
C LEU A 420 -23.26 -15.09 -11.11
N GLN A 421 -23.83 -14.97 -12.31
CA GLN A 421 -24.25 -16.14 -13.11
C GLN A 421 -23.03 -16.96 -13.53
N THR A 422 -21.98 -16.33 -14.02
CA THR A 422 -20.72 -17.00 -14.39
C THR A 422 -20.10 -17.75 -13.21
N MET A 423 -20.15 -17.15 -12.01
CA MET A 423 -19.69 -17.80 -10.78
C MET A 423 -20.55 -19.03 -10.46
N ALA A 424 -21.87 -18.91 -10.55
CA ALA A 424 -22.81 -20.02 -10.34
C ALA A 424 -22.59 -21.15 -11.36
N ASP A 425 -22.41 -20.83 -12.63
CA ASP A 425 -22.17 -21.81 -13.71
C ASP A 425 -20.89 -22.63 -13.42
N HIS A 426 -19.83 -22.00 -12.92
CA HIS A 426 -18.61 -22.71 -12.52
C HIS A 426 -18.85 -23.64 -11.33
N VAL A 427 -19.63 -23.23 -10.32
CA VAL A 427 -20.01 -24.09 -9.19
C VAL A 427 -20.81 -25.30 -9.69
N VAL A 428 -21.85 -25.10 -10.51
CA VAL A 428 -22.66 -26.16 -11.11
C VAL A 428 -21.80 -27.12 -11.94
N ARG A 429 -20.89 -26.58 -12.77
CA ARG A 429 -19.95 -27.38 -13.55
C ARG A 429 -19.09 -28.28 -12.68
N MET A 430 -18.54 -27.77 -11.56
CA MET A 430 -17.74 -28.56 -10.64
C MET A 430 -18.56 -29.66 -9.94
N ILE A 431 -19.84 -29.39 -9.62
CA ILE A 431 -20.76 -30.38 -9.05
C ILE A 431 -21.00 -31.52 -10.07
N ARG A 432 -21.20 -31.19 -11.33
CA ARG A 432 -21.58 -32.13 -12.40
C ARG A 432 -20.41 -32.92 -12.97
N ASP A 433 -19.17 -32.40 -12.84
CA ASP A 433 -17.96 -33.03 -13.39
C ASP A 433 -16.92 -33.32 -12.27
N PRO A 434 -17.06 -34.46 -11.56
CA PRO A 434 -16.09 -34.86 -10.51
C PRO A 434 -14.68 -35.11 -11.04
N GLU A 435 -14.54 -35.47 -12.32
CA GLU A 435 -13.23 -35.68 -12.95
C GLU A 435 -12.50 -34.36 -13.15
N LEU A 436 -13.24 -33.29 -13.52
CA LEU A 436 -12.69 -31.94 -13.55
C LEU A 436 -12.16 -31.54 -12.17
N VAL A 437 -12.94 -31.76 -11.10
CA VAL A 437 -12.51 -31.42 -9.72
C VAL A 437 -11.27 -32.21 -9.34
N THR A 438 -11.17 -33.48 -9.71
CA THR A 438 -9.97 -34.31 -9.44
C THR A 438 -8.74 -33.73 -10.14
N ARG A 439 -8.84 -33.40 -11.42
CA ARG A 439 -7.74 -32.77 -12.17
C ARG A 439 -7.36 -31.40 -11.59
N MET A 440 -8.36 -30.57 -11.26
CA MET A 440 -8.13 -29.27 -10.63
C MET A 440 -7.47 -29.39 -9.25
N SER A 441 -7.87 -30.39 -8.45
CA SER A 441 -7.27 -30.64 -7.14
C SER A 441 -5.78 -30.98 -7.25
N GLN A 442 -5.40 -31.79 -8.21
CA GLN A 442 -4.00 -32.13 -8.47
C GLN A 442 -3.20 -30.90 -8.93
N ALA A 443 -3.78 -30.12 -9.82
CA ALA A 443 -3.17 -28.88 -10.31
C ALA A 443 -3.02 -27.83 -9.17
N ALA A 444 -4.02 -27.72 -8.28
CA ALA A 444 -3.98 -26.84 -7.13
C ALA A 444 -2.83 -27.19 -6.17
N LEU A 445 -2.63 -28.49 -5.88
CA LEU A 445 -1.49 -28.94 -5.07
C LEU A 445 -0.15 -28.59 -5.74
N ALA A 446 -0.03 -28.82 -7.05
CA ALA A 446 1.18 -28.46 -7.81
C ALA A 446 1.42 -26.93 -7.79
N LYS A 447 0.37 -26.13 -7.95
CA LYS A 447 0.46 -24.67 -7.89
C LYS A 447 0.93 -24.17 -6.53
N ALA A 448 0.49 -24.78 -5.45
CA ALA A 448 0.93 -24.44 -4.10
C ALA A 448 2.43 -24.71 -3.86
N GLU A 449 3.06 -25.65 -4.60
CA GLU A 449 4.51 -25.89 -4.54
C GLU A 449 5.33 -24.68 -5.00
N GLU A 450 4.82 -23.89 -5.92
CA GLU A 450 5.49 -22.69 -6.42
C GLU A 450 5.62 -21.60 -5.32
N HIS A 451 4.84 -21.71 -4.24
CA HIS A 451 4.76 -20.76 -3.13
C HIS A 451 5.32 -21.33 -1.81
N ASP A 452 6.23 -22.29 -1.89
CA ASP A 452 6.85 -22.87 -0.72
C ASP A 452 7.88 -21.92 -0.04
N HIS A 453 8.44 -22.36 1.09
CA HIS A 453 9.46 -21.61 1.82
C HIS A 453 10.75 -21.39 1.02
N ARG A 454 11.10 -22.30 0.08
CA ARG A 454 12.31 -22.18 -0.75
C ARG A 454 12.19 -21.04 -1.73
N ALA A 455 11.02 -20.89 -2.35
CA ALA A 455 10.73 -19.77 -3.22
C ALA A 455 10.84 -18.43 -2.45
N LEU A 456 10.19 -18.34 -1.27
CA LEU A 456 10.27 -17.17 -0.42
C LEU A 456 11.72 -16.77 -0.07
N ILE A 457 12.52 -17.73 0.40
CA ILE A 457 13.90 -17.47 0.86
C ILE A 457 14.78 -17.05 -0.31
N ARG A 458 14.68 -17.73 -1.45
CA ARG A 458 15.40 -17.36 -2.67
C ARG A 458 15.09 -15.93 -3.09
N ASP A 459 13.81 -15.56 -3.11
CA ASP A 459 13.36 -14.26 -3.59
C ASP A 459 13.79 -13.14 -2.62
N TRP A 460 13.61 -13.32 -1.30
CA TRP A 460 14.12 -12.38 -0.30
C TRP A 460 15.65 -12.26 -0.32
N ARG A 461 16.36 -13.35 -0.48
CA ARG A 461 17.82 -13.34 -0.63
C ARG A 461 18.24 -12.50 -1.82
N THR A 462 17.60 -12.70 -2.97
CA THR A 462 17.85 -11.93 -4.20
C THR A 462 17.59 -10.42 -3.98
N VAL A 463 16.48 -10.06 -3.31
CA VAL A 463 16.20 -8.66 -2.98
C VAL A 463 17.29 -8.06 -2.10
N ILE A 464 17.69 -8.76 -1.04
CA ILE A 464 18.71 -8.28 -0.10
C ILE A 464 20.08 -8.13 -0.79
N GLU A 465 20.50 -9.11 -1.61
CA GLU A 465 21.74 -9.06 -2.38
C GLU A 465 21.77 -7.84 -3.33
N GLN A 466 20.67 -7.62 -4.06
CA GLN A 466 20.56 -6.46 -4.94
C GLN A 466 20.51 -5.13 -4.19
N VAL A 467 19.86 -5.07 -3.03
CA VAL A 467 19.84 -3.89 -2.16
C VAL A 467 21.27 -3.54 -1.70
N ILE A 468 22.08 -4.52 -1.33
CA ILE A 468 23.47 -4.34 -0.95
C ILE A 468 24.31 -3.80 -2.12
N GLU A 469 24.21 -4.46 -3.26
CA GLU A 469 24.97 -4.09 -4.47
C GLU A 469 24.64 -2.66 -4.91
N ARG A 470 23.37 -2.32 -4.94
CA ARG A 470 22.89 -1.03 -5.43
C ARG A 470 23.22 0.14 -4.51
N ARG A 471 23.40 -0.09 -3.21
CA ARG A 471 23.62 1.00 -2.26
C ARG A 471 24.88 1.80 -2.56
N SER A 472 25.96 1.16 -3.00
CA SER A 472 27.20 1.82 -3.41
C SER A 472 27.04 2.68 -4.67
N ARG A 473 26.03 2.37 -5.50
CA ARG A 473 25.75 3.01 -6.80
C ARG A 473 24.56 3.96 -6.75
N ARG A 474 23.95 4.15 -5.58
CA ARG A 474 22.68 4.85 -5.45
C ARG A 474 22.79 6.33 -5.77
N THR A 475 21.99 6.78 -6.73
CA THR A 475 21.71 8.21 -6.95
C THR A 475 20.72 8.70 -5.91
N VAL A 476 21.03 9.79 -5.23
CA VAL A 476 20.19 10.40 -4.20
C VAL A 476 19.72 11.78 -4.67
N LEU A 477 18.43 11.89 -5.02
CA LEU A 477 17.78 13.18 -5.20
C LEU A 477 17.48 13.79 -3.83
N LYS A 478 18.09 14.95 -3.51
CA LYS A 478 17.85 15.66 -2.23
C LYS A 478 16.67 16.61 -2.34
N THR A 479 16.71 17.51 -3.32
CA THR A 479 15.59 18.43 -3.60
C THR A 479 15.35 18.53 -5.09
N VAL A 480 14.06 18.65 -5.46
CA VAL A 480 13.63 18.95 -6.83
C VAL A 480 12.57 20.03 -6.73
N GLU A 481 12.84 21.20 -7.27
CA GLU A 481 11.99 22.38 -7.24
C GLU A 481 11.59 22.75 -8.66
N LEU A 482 10.30 22.78 -8.95
CA LEU A 482 9.74 23.20 -10.24
C LEU A 482 9.13 24.59 -10.13
N ASP A 483 9.62 25.53 -10.93
CA ASP A 483 9.01 26.83 -11.15
C ASP A 483 8.39 26.88 -12.55
N VAL A 484 7.06 26.88 -12.64
CA VAL A 484 6.33 26.99 -13.90
C VAL A 484 6.24 28.46 -14.29
N THR A 485 7.02 28.87 -15.27
CA THR A 485 7.08 30.25 -15.73
C THR A 485 6.00 30.57 -16.78
N ARG A 486 5.57 29.57 -17.53
CA ARG A 486 4.51 29.72 -18.53
C ARG A 486 3.74 28.41 -18.68
N LEU A 487 2.42 28.50 -18.68
CA LEU A 487 1.52 27.44 -19.11
C LEU A 487 0.26 28.10 -19.67
N GLY A 488 -0.04 27.88 -20.93
CA GLY A 488 -1.20 28.51 -21.57
C GLY A 488 -1.23 28.31 -23.08
N TYR A 489 -2.31 28.76 -23.69
CA TYR A 489 -2.53 28.65 -25.13
C TYR A 489 -1.81 29.70 -25.95
N ARG A 490 -1.29 29.29 -27.09
CA ARG A 490 -0.88 30.17 -28.19
C ARG A 490 -1.86 29.99 -29.34
N HIS A 491 -2.63 31.06 -29.62
CA HIS A 491 -3.43 31.16 -30.82
C HIS A 491 -2.54 31.61 -31.97
N PRO A 492 -2.43 30.86 -33.09
CA PRO A 492 -1.56 31.22 -34.19
C PRO A 492 -1.97 32.53 -34.91
N HIS A 493 -3.11 33.11 -34.58
CA HIS A 493 -3.67 34.32 -35.25
C HIS A 493 -3.99 35.48 -34.29
N ARG A 494 -3.41 35.55 -33.11
CA ARG A 494 -3.46 36.80 -32.37
C ARG A 494 -2.58 37.83 -33.11
N LEU A 495 -3.21 38.82 -33.73
CA LEU A 495 -2.49 40.00 -34.17
C LEU A 495 -1.68 40.53 -32.97
N PRO A 496 -0.42 40.95 -33.15
CA PRO A 496 0.36 41.60 -32.10
C PRO A 496 -0.48 42.67 -31.42
N ASP A 497 -0.39 42.77 -30.09
CA ASP A 497 -1.18 43.75 -29.29
C ASP A 497 -1.05 45.17 -29.82
N ASP A 498 0.05 45.52 -30.48
CA ASP A 498 0.28 46.82 -31.13
C ASP A 498 -0.64 47.08 -32.33
N LEU A 499 -1.06 46.02 -33.06
CA LEU A 499 -1.98 46.15 -34.19
C LEU A 499 -3.45 46.21 -33.74
N THR A 500 -3.78 45.66 -32.56
CA THR A 500 -5.15 45.75 -32.00
C THR A 500 -5.45 47.13 -31.41
N LYS A 501 -4.43 47.93 -31.10
CA LYS A 501 -4.55 49.32 -30.65
C LYS A 501 -4.83 50.33 -31.78
N ASN A 502 -4.64 49.91 -33.03
CA ASN A 502 -4.88 50.76 -34.19
C ASN A 502 -6.39 50.84 -34.51
N ARG A 503 -6.97 52.00 -34.31
CA ARG A 503 -8.41 52.27 -34.49
C ARG A 503 -8.96 51.89 -35.89
N LEU A 504 -8.10 51.83 -36.91
CA LEU A 504 -8.48 51.50 -38.29
C LEU A 504 -8.63 49.99 -38.52
N LEU A 505 -8.02 49.11 -37.70
CA LEU A 505 -8.08 47.67 -37.86
C LEU A 505 -9.08 46.99 -36.89
N LYS A 506 -9.65 47.72 -35.92
CA LYS A 506 -10.70 47.21 -35.03
C LYS A 506 -11.91 46.58 -35.72
N PRO A 507 -12.42 47.16 -36.84
CA PRO A 507 -13.55 46.55 -37.56
C PRO A 507 -13.21 45.22 -38.25
N LEU A 508 -11.94 45.00 -38.62
CA LEU A 508 -11.47 43.76 -39.24
C LEU A 508 -11.24 42.63 -38.24
N ALA A 509 -10.83 42.96 -37.02
CA ALA A 509 -10.65 41.98 -35.93
C ALA A 509 -12.01 41.45 -35.42
N GLY A 510 -13.08 42.28 -35.39
CA GLY A 510 -14.41 41.88 -34.92
C GLY A 510 -15.23 41.03 -35.93
N ARG A 511 -14.94 41.13 -37.23
CA ARG A 511 -15.66 40.34 -38.28
C ARG A 511 -15.06 38.97 -38.61
N ARG A 512 -13.84 38.69 -38.19
CA ARG A 512 -13.16 37.40 -38.41
C ARG A 512 -13.39 36.33 -37.35
N SER A 513 -14.08 36.64 -36.27
CA SER A 513 -14.30 35.68 -35.17
C SER A 513 -15.44 34.70 -35.43
N ALA A 514 -16.21 34.84 -36.52
CA ALA A 514 -17.41 34.01 -36.71
C ALA A 514 -17.36 33.00 -37.89
N SER A 515 -16.35 33.01 -38.76
CA SER A 515 -16.38 32.12 -39.93
C SER A 515 -15.05 31.80 -40.63
N ALA A 516 -13.90 32.14 -40.06
CA ALA A 516 -12.62 31.73 -40.64
C ALA A 516 -12.18 30.40 -40.02
N GLY A 517 -12.19 29.32 -40.79
CA GLY A 517 -11.57 28.07 -40.42
C GLY A 517 -10.11 28.31 -40.06
N PHE A 518 -9.73 27.94 -38.83
CA PHE A 518 -8.35 28.04 -38.38
C PHE A 518 -7.49 27.11 -39.23
N THR A 519 -6.49 27.64 -39.89
CA THR A 519 -5.56 26.84 -40.71
C THR A 519 -4.51 26.10 -39.86
N LYS A 520 -4.45 26.36 -38.54
CA LYS A 520 -3.67 25.62 -37.55
C LYS A 520 -4.43 25.55 -36.22
N ALA A 521 -4.39 24.38 -35.59
CA ALA A 521 -4.95 24.17 -34.28
C ALA A 521 -4.22 25.02 -33.19
N PRO A 522 -4.92 25.44 -32.12
CA PRO A 522 -4.30 26.14 -31.02
C PRO A 522 -3.37 25.19 -30.24
N THR A 523 -2.16 25.64 -29.93
CA THR A 523 -1.18 24.84 -29.18
C THR A 523 -1.11 25.27 -27.72
N VAL A 524 -0.86 24.31 -26.82
CA VAL A 524 -0.50 24.57 -25.43
C VAL A 524 1.02 24.76 -25.33
N GLU A 525 1.43 25.88 -24.74
CA GLU A 525 2.83 26.15 -24.45
C GLU A 525 3.10 25.98 -22.96
N PHE A 526 4.13 25.20 -22.65
CA PHE A 526 4.71 25.03 -21.33
C PHE A 526 6.13 25.56 -21.30
N ALA A 527 6.45 26.34 -20.27
CA ALA A 527 7.83 26.67 -19.93
C ALA A 527 8.01 26.67 -18.41
N GLY A 528 9.15 26.12 -17.96
CA GLY A 528 9.47 26.02 -16.55
C GLY A 528 10.97 25.97 -16.29
N ARG A 529 11.32 26.09 -15.02
CA ARG A 529 12.68 25.88 -14.50
C ARG A 529 12.64 24.80 -13.45
N LEU A 530 13.47 23.79 -13.62
CA LEU A 530 13.61 22.69 -12.67
C LEU A 530 14.99 22.79 -12.03
N LYS A 531 15.04 22.97 -10.71
CA LYS A 531 16.28 22.97 -9.93
C LYS A 531 16.39 21.63 -9.22
N VAL A 532 17.50 20.96 -9.39
CA VAL A 532 17.73 19.63 -8.85
C VAL A 532 18.98 19.66 -7.98
N THR A 533 18.91 19.07 -6.79
CA THR A 533 20.09 18.80 -5.96
C THR A 533 20.12 17.33 -5.59
N GLY A 534 21.32 16.75 -5.58
CA GLY A 534 21.52 15.34 -5.31
C GLY A 534 22.96 14.93 -5.52
N THR A 535 23.21 13.66 -5.34
CA THR A 535 24.51 13.02 -5.57
C THR A 535 24.32 11.71 -6.32
N SER A 536 25.21 11.43 -7.26
CA SER A 536 25.27 10.14 -7.94
C SER A 536 26.75 9.75 -8.08
N PRO A 537 27.17 8.59 -7.55
CA PRO A 537 28.52 8.10 -7.70
C PRO A 537 28.90 7.71 -9.13
N GLU A 538 27.94 7.22 -9.90
CA GLU A 538 28.18 6.62 -11.23
C GLU A 538 27.55 7.38 -12.40
N ALA A 539 26.53 8.22 -12.14
CA ALA A 539 25.81 8.93 -13.17
C ALA A 539 26.17 10.41 -13.24
N SER A 540 26.33 10.93 -14.44
CA SER A 540 26.53 12.36 -14.66
C SER A 540 25.21 13.12 -14.62
N TRP A 541 25.26 14.46 -14.51
CA TRP A 541 24.07 15.30 -14.66
C TRP A 541 23.47 15.23 -16.09
N ASP A 542 24.24 14.74 -17.06
CA ASP A 542 23.79 14.57 -18.44
C ASP A 542 22.90 13.33 -18.60
N ASP A 543 22.92 12.40 -17.63
CA ASP A 543 22.05 11.22 -17.58
C ASP A 543 20.65 11.54 -17.02
N VAL A 544 20.39 12.80 -16.65
CA VAL A 544 19.07 13.21 -16.19
C VAL A 544 18.10 13.23 -17.37
N VAL A 545 17.07 12.38 -17.30
CA VAL A 545 15.98 12.34 -18.26
C VAL A 545 14.77 13.06 -17.67
N ILE A 546 14.22 14.02 -18.41
CA ILE A 546 13.01 14.74 -18.01
C ILE A 546 11.97 14.53 -19.09
N THR A 547 10.78 14.03 -18.69
CA THR A 547 9.64 13.80 -19.59
C THR A 547 8.43 14.59 -19.14
N LEU A 548 7.60 14.97 -20.09
CA LEU A 548 6.28 15.52 -19.88
C LEU A 548 5.27 14.57 -20.51
N ASP A 549 4.31 14.12 -19.71
CA ASP A 549 3.28 13.19 -20.16
C ASP A 549 1.89 13.79 -19.91
N ALA A 550 0.95 13.50 -20.78
CA ALA A 550 -0.48 13.63 -20.50
C ALA A 550 -1.02 12.27 -20.04
N VAL A 551 -1.68 12.24 -18.88
CA VAL A 551 -2.15 11.02 -18.22
C VAL A 551 -3.66 11.06 -18.08
N GLY A 552 -4.36 10.14 -18.72
CA GLY A 552 -5.82 10.05 -18.69
C GLY A 552 -6.34 9.56 -17.34
N ASP A 553 -7.34 10.27 -16.78
CA ASP A 553 -7.92 9.94 -15.47
C ASP A 553 -8.73 8.64 -15.52
N GLU A 554 -9.55 8.46 -16.52
CA GLU A 554 -10.42 7.30 -16.66
C GLU A 554 -9.83 6.20 -17.55
N SER A 555 -9.21 6.58 -18.66
CA SER A 555 -8.63 5.64 -19.62
C SER A 555 -7.31 5.01 -19.16
N GLY A 556 -6.58 5.67 -18.26
CA GLY A 556 -5.23 5.27 -17.89
C GLY A 556 -4.18 5.48 -18.98
N ALA A 557 -4.55 6.08 -20.11
CA ALA A 557 -3.63 6.33 -21.22
C ALA A 557 -2.51 7.28 -20.79
N ILE A 558 -1.28 6.98 -21.24
CA ILE A 558 -0.12 7.88 -21.10
C ILE A 558 0.28 8.32 -22.49
N VAL A 559 0.18 9.60 -22.75
CA VAL A 559 0.59 10.20 -24.03
C VAL A 559 1.83 11.06 -23.78
N PRO A 560 3.01 10.68 -24.27
CA PRO A 560 4.21 11.48 -24.13
C PRO A 560 4.11 12.78 -24.91
N ILE A 561 4.53 13.89 -24.28
CA ILE A 561 4.56 15.22 -24.88
C ILE A 561 6.03 15.58 -25.16
N PRO A 562 6.39 15.96 -26.39
CA PRO A 562 7.73 16.37 -26.72
C PRO A 562 8.20 17.53 -25.83
N LEU A 563 9.28 17.33 -25.07
CA LEU A 563 9.84 18.28 -24.14
C LEU A 563 11.28 18.61 -24.50
N THR A 564 11.60 19.89 -24.59
CA THR A 564 12.98 20.34 -24.68
C THR A 564 13.48 20.73 -23.29
N ALA A 565 14.53 20.04 -22.83
CA ALA A 565 15.21 20.33 -21.57
C ALA A 565 16.64 20.83 -21.88
N ARG A 566 16.98 22.04 -21.44
CA ARG A 566 18.32 22.61 -21.56
C ARG A 566 18.93 22.81 -20.19
N ARG A 567 20.04 22.15 -19.93
CA ARG A 567 20.76 22.21 -18.66
C ARG A 567 21.62 23.47 -18.53
N SER A 568 21.68 24.02 -17.32
CA SER A 568 22.62 25.07 -16.91
C SER A 568 23.01 24.81 -15.43
N GLY A 569 24.14 24.17 -15.20
CA GLY A 569 24.55 23.70 -13.87
C GLY A 569 23.57 22.66 -13.30
N LYS A 570 22.98 22.98 -12.13
CA LYS A 570 21.97 22.15 -11.45
C LYS A 570 20.52 22.55 -11.80
N GLN A 571 20.35 23.33 -12.84
CA GLN A 571 19.03 23.78 -13.31
C GLN A 571 18.77 23.32 -14.73
N PHE A 572 17.51 23.05 -15.02
CA PHE A 572 17.02 22.73 -16.35
C PHE A 572 15.95 23.76 -16.76
N ARG A 573 16.12 24.35 -17.93
CA ARG A 573 15.08 25.14 -18.57
C ARG A 573 14.25 24.19 -19.44
N LEU A 574 12.96 24.14 -19.19
CA LEU A 574 12.02 23.24 -19.83
C LEU A 574 11.10 24.02 -20.74
N THR A 575 10.85 23.51 -21.95
CA THR A 575 9.84 24.06 -22.87
C THR A 575 9.17 22.95 -23.63
N ALA A 576 7.85 23.02 -23.78
CA ALA A 576 7.05 22.15 -24.63
C ALA A 576 5.97 22.95 -25.35
N SER A 577 5.58 22.49 -26.53
CA SER A 577 4.44 23.01 -27.29
C SER A 577 3.72 21.82 -27.95
N PHE A 578 2.43 21.69 -27.73
CA PHE A 578 1.66 20.54 -28.22
C PHE A 578 0.23 20.93 -28.57
N ASP A 579 -0.38 20.18 -29.48
CA ASP A 579 -1.79 20.28 -29.83
C ASP A 579 -2.60 19.39 -28.87
N PRO A 580 -3.58 19.94 -28.13
CA PRO A 580 -4.46 19.13 -27.29
C PRO A 580 -5.24 18.06 -28.06
N ALA A 581 -5.63 18.33 -29.31
CA ALA A 581 -6.35 17.36 -30.13
C ALA A 581 -5.53 16.09 -30.34
N GLU A 582 -4.25 16.25 -30.72
CA GLU A 582 -3.33 15.10 -30.90
C GLU A 582 -3.18 14.27 -29.63
N ILE A 583 -3.19 14.93 -28.44
CA ILE A 583 -3.10 14.22 -27.15
C ILE A 583 -4.36 13.38 -26.91
N PHE A 584 -5.55 13.93 -27.15
CA PHE A 584 -6.80 13.19 -26.96
C PHE A 584 -7.01 12.11 -28.03
N ASP A 585 -6.61 12.36 -29.26
CA ASP A 585 -6.69 11.36 -30.32
C ASP A 585 -5.78 10.15 -30.00
N ALA A 586 -4.57 10.41 -29.48
CA ALA A 586 -3.65 9.35 -29.05
C ALA A 586 -4.12 8.62 -27.78
N ALA A 587 -4.87 9.30 -26.89
CA ALA A 587 -5.42 8.72 -25.67
C ALA A 587 -6.66 7.83 -25.88
N GLY A 588 -7.33 7.96 -27.05
CA GLY A 588 -8.56 7.26 -27.40
C GLY A 588 -9.84 8.01 -27.01
N PHE A 589 -10.98 7.48 -27.45
CA PHE A 589 -12.29 8.12 -27.30
C PHE A 589 -12.77 8.26 -25.85
N ASP A 590 -12.34 7.38 -24.95
CA ASP A 590 -12.77 7.35 -23.54
C ASP A 590 -12.06 8.41 -22.68
N ALA A 591 -11.06 9.11 -23.21
CA ALA A 591 -10.33 10.11 -22.46
C ALA A 591 -11.08 11.44 -22.46
N THR A 592 -11.68 11.81 -21.32
CA THR A 592 -12.38 13.09 -21.10
C THR A 592 -11.50 14.12 -20.43
N ALA A 593 -10.51 13.69 -19.66
CA ALA A 593 -9.55 14.54 -18.96
C ALA A 593 -8.14 13.91 -18.98
N MET A 594 -7.13 14.77 -19.17
CA MET A 594 -5.72 14.38 -19.18
C MET A 594 -4.91 15.27 -18.25
N ARG A 595 -4.26 14.68 -17.24
CA ARG A 595 -3.36 15.42 -16.33
C ARG A 595 -1.99 15.58 -16.96
N LEU A 596 -1.40 16.77 -16.84
CA LEU A 596 -0.05 17.02 -17.28
C LEU A 596 0.94 16.66 -16.18
N ARG A 597 1.78 15.66 -16.42
CA ARG A 597 2.75 15.12 -15.47
C ARG A 597 4.17 15.37 -15.94
N LEU A 598 4.97 16.10 -15.15
CA LEU A 598 6.41 16.22 -15.35
C LEU A 598 7.12 15.16 -14.50
N ARG A 599 8.03 14.42 -15.13
CA ARG A 599 8.83 13.38 -14.48
C ARG A 599 10.30 13.67 -14.70
N LEU A 600 11.11 13.48 -13.66
CA LEU A 600 12.56 13.46 -13.72
C LEU A 600 13.05 12.07 -13.32
N VAL A 601 13.91 11.49 -14.13
CA VAL A 601 14.64 10.26 -13.81
C VAL A 601 16.12 10.56 -13.89
N TRP A 602 16.85 10.25 -12.85
CA TRP A 602 18.30 10.35 -12.81
C TRP A 602 18.86 9.02 -12.33
N HIS A 603 19.35 8.23 -13.27
CA HIS A 603 19.80 6.87 -13.04
C HIS A 603 18.74 6.05 -12.28
N ASN A 604 18.95 5.70 -11.01
CA ASN A 604 18.06 4.90 -10.19
C ASN A 604 17.14 5.70 -9.23
N SER A 605 17.04 7.01 -9.43
CA SER A 605 16.13 7.87 -8.67
C SER A 605 15.16 8.58 -9.58
N SER A 606 13.91 8.68 -9.15
CA SER A 606 12.88 9.42 -9.89
C SER A 606 12.15 10.41 -9.00
N TRP A 607 11.61 11.44 -9.64
CA TRP A 607 10.72 12.43 -9.06
C TRP A 607 9.66 12.81 -10.09
N GLN A 608 8.46 13.06 -9.63
CA GLN A 608 7.38 13.54 -10.51
C GLN A 608 6.47 14.52 -9.79
N THR A 609 5.78 15.34 -10.57
CA THR A 609 4.73 16.25 -10.11
C THR A 609 3.72 16.49 -11.21
N THR A 610 2.48 16.79 -10.85
CA THR A 610 1.51 17.36 -11.77
C THR A 610 1.69 18.87 -11.87
N LEU A 611 1.42 19.44 -13.05
CA LEU A 611 1.60 20.87 -13.27
C LEU A 611 0.42 21.65 -12.68
N ASN A 612 0.71 22.68 -11.89
CA ASN A 612 -0.28 23.43 -11.09
C ASN A 612 -0.29 24.93 -11.43
N ARG A 613 -0.73 25.35 -12.61
CA ARG A 613 -1.14 26.76 -12.82
C ARG A 613 -2.11 26.94 -14.00
N PRO A 614 -3.30 27.56 -13.82
CA PRO A 614 -4.26 27.74 -14.89
C PRO A 614 -4.19 29.11 -15.55
N ARG A 615 -4.51 29.18 -16.85
CA ARG A 615 -5.09 30.35 -17.52
C ARG A 615 -6.11 29.87 -18.56
N ARG A 616 -7.17 30.67 -18.81
CA ARG A 616 -8.29 30.37 -19.71
C ARG A 616 -7.89 30.00 -21.13
N LEU A 617 -8.64 29.12 -21.76
CA LEU A 617 -8.30 28.40 -22.95
C LEU A 617 -9.39 28.40 -24.02
N ALA A 618 -9.08 27.88 -25.21
CA ALA A 618 -9.92 27.85 -26.39
C ALA A 618 -11.21 27.02 -26.18
N PRO A 619 -12.26 27.24 -27.00
CA PRO A 619 -13.61 26.70 -26.75
C PRO A 619 -13.75 25.19 -26.76
N ASN A 620 -12.77 24.44 -27.24
CA ASN A 620 -12.85 22.97 -27.39
C ASN A 620 -12.05 22.19 -26.33
N TYR A 621 -11.11 22.84 -25.63
CA TYR A 621 -10.28 22.23 -24.60
C TYR A 621 -10.00 23.22 -23.48
N GLU A 622 -10.09 22.79 -22.24
CA GLU A 622 -9.87 23.63 -21.07
C GLU A 622 -8.77 23.05 -20.18
N LEU A 623 -7.91 23.93 -19.63
CA LEU A 623 -7.10 23.60 -18.48
C LEU A 623 -7.90 23.98 -17.23
N ALA A 624 -8.31 23.00 -16.46
CA ALA A 624 -9.09 23.20 -15.25
C ALA A 624 -8.48 22.43 -14.09
N TYR A 625 -8.84 22.81 -12.87
CA TYR A 625 -8.51 22.01 -11.71
C TYR A 625 -9.48 20.85 -11.57
N THR A 626 -8.96 19.66 -11.34
CA THR A 626 -9.76 18.52 -10.91
C THR A 626 -10.27 18.74 -9.48
N GLY A 627 -11.23 17.96 -9.03
CA GLY A 627 -11.71 17.98 -7.65
C GLY A 627 -10.62 17.72 -6.60
N SER A 628 -9.47 17.14 -7.00
CA SER A 628 -8.27 16.94 -6.18
C SER A 628 -7.28 18.12 -6.22
N GLY A 629 -7.59 19.21 -6.94
CA GLY A 629 -6.74 20.40 -7.06
C GLY A 629 -5.59 20.26 -8.05
N GLU A 630 -5.57 19.23 -8.88
CA GLU A 630 -4.57 19.00 -9.92
C GLU A 630 -5.02 19.62 -11.26
N LEU A 631 -4.08 20.10 -12.06
CA LEU A 631 -4.37 20.66 -13.37
C LEU A 631 -4.57 19.55 -14.40
N ALA A 632 -5.72 19.56 -15.06
CA ALA A 632 -6.06 18.65 -16.16
C ALA A 632 -6.42 19.42 -17.43
N LEU A 633 -6.08 18.83 -18.56
CA LEU A 633 -6.56 19.21 -19.88
C LEU A 633 -7.92 18.55 -20.06
N LEU A 634 -9.00 19.32 -20.23
CA LEU A 634 -10.36 18.82 -20.39
C LEU A 634 -10.79 18.93 -21.84
N ARG A 635 -11.50 17.91 -22.32
CA ARG A 635 -12.19 17.92 -23.59
C ARG A 635 -13.50 18.71 -23.43
N GLY A 636 -13.64 19.85 -24.10
CA GLY A 636 -14.83 20.67 -24.03
C GLY A 636 -16.00 20.08 -24.85
N PRO A 637 -17.25 20.51 -24.62
CA PRO A 637 -18.46 19.96 -25.22
C PRO A 637 -18.52 20.08 -26.75
N ASN A 638 -17.69 20.91 -27.36
CA ASN A 638 -17.60 21.10 -28.81
C ASN A 638 -16.38 20.43 -29.43
N ALA A 639 -15.63 19.60 -28.68
CA ALA A 639 -14.50 18.88 -29.22
C ALA A 639 -14.95 17.76 -30.19
N PRO A 640 -14.16 17.46 -31.24
CA PRO A 640 -14.47 16.34 -32.14
C PRO A 640 -14.64 15.04 -31.37
N GLY A 641 -15.66 14.24 -31.72
CA GLY A 641 -15.94 12.93 -31.13
C GLY A 641 -16.97 12.91 -29.98
N ILE A 642 -17.28 14.05 -29.32
CA ILE A 642 -18.31 14.04 -28.24
C ILE A 642 -19.74 13.92 -28.80
N LYS A 643 -20.01 14.37 -30.02
CA LYS A 643 -21.34 14.28 -30.62
C LYS A 643 -21.76 12.86 -30.98
N GLU A 644 -20.79 11.94 -31.14
CA GLU A 644 -21.08 10.53 -31.45
C GLU A 644 -21.43 9.73 -30.19
N MET A 645 -20.93 10.10 -29.02
CA MET A 645 -21.23 9.45 -27.73
C MET A 645 -22.65 9.79 -27.19
N ALA A 646 -23.24 10.89 -27.60
CA ALA A 646 -24.59 11.28 -27.18
C ALA A 646 -25.72 10.58 -27.99
N GLN A 647 -25.37 9.76 -28.98
CA GLN A 647 -26.31 9.03 -29.85
C GLN A 647 -26.17 7.50 -29.74
N SER A 648 -25.22 6.98 -28.94
CA SER A 648 -25.10 5.58 -28.52
C SER A 648 -25.52 5.40 -27.06
#